data_18b80e07a2de0d66037dc175d590020c
#
_entry.id   18b80e07a2de0d66037dc175d590020c
#
_cell.length_a   1.000
_cell.length_b   1.000
_cell.length_c   1.000
_cell.angle_alpha   90.00
_cell.angle_beta   90.00
_cell.angle_gamma   90.00
#
_symmetry.space_group_name_H-M   'P 1'
#
loop_
_entity.id
_entity.type
_entity.pdbx_description
1 polymer ?
#
loop_
_entity_poly.entity_id
_entity_poly.type
_entity_poly.pdbx_seq_one_letter_code
_entity_poly.pdbx_strand_id
1 'polypeptide(L)'
;MQDRFTRQALQALKLAKATAQSWKHSYIGTEHILAGLLKEKEGTAGRILEEFGVEEEALEQLINKLIAPSSEILVAERTPVYSPRARKLVELAVHEAENQQENEAGTEHLLLAMLKETDCVATRLLYTMGVNIQKLYTALLNAMGIENPALAEELQNTKAKGQKGSVTPTLDQYSRDLTVMASEGRLDPVVGRDKEIIRLIQILSRRSKNNPCLVGEPGVGKTAIVEGLAQKIVNGMVPDSVKDKRVVVLDMSGMVAGSKYRGEFEERIRNVIDEVRANKGILLFIDELHTIIGAGGAEGALDASNILKPSLSRGEIQLIGATTQEEYRRYIEKDAALERRFQPVTVEEPTKQETLEILKGLRPYYEKHHGVTIEDEALEAAVKMSVRYINDRFLPDKAIDIIDEAASKVQLGGYRSVPEIDQFEAEIREILQQKELAIKKADLSMAKELQQRQNEIEEQIQSCKAKEERRNKRKHLTVTENSVADIVSDWTKIPVKKLTDGETKRLAALEKELHKRVIGQNEAVKAVAQAVKRGRVGLKDPHRPIGSFLFLGPTGVGKTELSKALAEAVFGSDQAMIRVDMSEYMEKHSVSKLIGSPPGYVGYDEGGQLSEKVRRNPYSVLLFDEIEKAHPDVFNILLQVLDDGHITDAHGRKVDFKQTIIIMTSNVGAQAIIEPKKLGFMSEKDDKQDYERMKSGVMEEVRRLFKPEFLNRIDEIMVFHPLKKPEIKKIVNILLKNLEKRCEEQLGIELKISESVKDYLAESGFDSKYGARPLRRAIQNRLEDPMANKILEGEIKTGDTVKIQLLKKEIHFVPVREEKETKAKSKKDVKS
;
A
#
# COMPACT_ATOMS: atom_id res chain seq x y z
N MET A 1 47.65 0.74 8.95
CA MET A 1 46.89 -0.13 9.85
C MET A 1 47.75 -1.16 10.61
N GLN A 2 48.80 -1.69 9.98
CA GLN A 2 49.63 -2.73 10.64
C GLN A 2 50.44 -2.25 11.84
N ASP A 3 50.80 -0.99 11.94
CA ASP A 3 51.63 -0.38 12.98
C ASP A 3 50.87 0.01 14.27
N ARG A 4 49.56 -0.31 14.32
CA ARG A 4 48.70 0.02 15.48
C ARG A 4 48.27 -1.21 16.30
N PHE A 5 48.77 -2.40 15.95
CA PHE A 5 48.38 -3.66 16.59
C PHE A 5 49.59 -4.43 17.12
N THR A 6 49.41 -5.06 18.24
CA THR A 6 50.43 -5.96 18.77
C THR A 6 50.65 -7.17 17.85
N ARG A 7 51.83 -7.82 17.98
CA ARG A 7 52.15 -9.00 17.16
C ARG A 7 51.08 -10.08 17.27
N GLN A 8 50.55 -10.30 18.47
CA GLN A 8 49.48 -11.31 18.73
C GLN A 8 48.14 -10.91 18.11
N ALA A 9 47.74 -9.64 18.18
CA ALA A 9 46.52 -9.16 17.52
C ALA A 9 46.61 -9.25 15.98
N LEU A 10 47.76 -8.93 15.41
CA LEU A 10 48.00 -9.13 13.98
C LEU A 10 47.95 -10.60 13.57
N GLN A 11 48.43 -11.50 14.42
CA GLN A 11 48.36 -12.94 14.19
C GLN A 11 46.94 -13.42 14.24
N ALA A 12 46.14 -12.99 15.22
CA ALA A 12 44.71 -13.31 15.33
C ALA A 12 43.92 -12.82 14.08
N LEU A 13 44.19 -11.61 13.59
CA LEU A 13 43.56 -11.08 12.36
C LEU A 13 44.00 -11.86 11.09
N LYS A 14 45.25 -12.32 11.00
CA LYS A 14 45.69 -13.23 9.92
C LYS A 14 45.00 -14.59 10.00
N LEU A 15 44.85 -15.15 11.18
CA LEU A 15 44.13 -16.40 11.40
C LEU A 15 42.64 -16.23 11.06
N ALA A 16 42.02 -15.11 11.41
CA ALA A 16 40.65 -14.79 11.00
C ALA A 16 40.48 -14.79 9.48
N LYS A 17 41.42 -14.22 8.74
CA LYS A 17 41.44 -14.22 7.29
C LYS A 17 41.61 -15.65 6.71
N ALA A 18 42.54 -16.42 7.27
CA ALA A 18 42.75 -17.80 6.88
C ALA A 18 41.51 -18.68 7.15
N THR A 19 40.85 -18.48 8.26
CA THR A 19 39.60 -19.17 8.64
C THR A 19 38.45 -18.79 7.67
N ALA A 20 38.30 -17.53 7.31
CA ALA A 20 37.32 -17.13 6.29
C ALA A 20 37.56 -17.80 4.94
N GLN A 21 38.82 -17.97 4.57
CA GLN A 21 39.21 -18.70 3.34
C GLN A 21 38.92 -20.20 3.42
N SER A 22 39.25 -20.85 4.56
CA SER A 22 39.00 -22.29 4.75
C SER A 22 37.49 -22.62 4.76
N TRP A 23 36.65 -21.72 5.28
CA TRP A 23 35.19 -21.85 5.30
C TRP A 23 34.52 -21.39 4.01
N LYS A 24 35.29 -21.02 2.97
CA LYS A 24 34.80 -20.54 1.68
C LYS A 24 33.85 -19.33 1.76
N HIS A 25 34.12 -18.41 2.72
CA HIS A 25 33.35 -17.17 2.81
C HIS A 25 34.02 -16.06 1.99
N SER A 26 33.21 -15.24 1.33
CA SER A 26 33.67 -14.12 0.50
C SER A 26 34.06 -12.88 1.29
N TYR A 27 33.81 -12.86 2.61
CA TYR A 27 34.06 -11.74 3.51
C TYR A 27 34.66 -12.20 4.86
N ILE A 28 35.31 -11.28 5.56
CA ILE A 28 35.76 -11.48 6.93
C ILE A 28 34.77 -10.77 7.86
N GLY A 29 33.95 -11.55 8.58
CA GLY A 29 32.97 -11.04 9.56
C GLY A 29 33.54 -11.07 10.99
N THR A 30 32.73 -10.64 11.96
CA THR A 30 33.07 -10.66 13.38
C THR A 30 33.25 -12.09 13.93
N GLU A 31 32.53 -13.05 13.38
CA GLU A 31 32.65 -14.48 13.67
C GLU A 31 34.03 -15.05 13.30
N HIS A 32 34.61 -14.57 12.21
CA HIS A 32 35.95 -14.97 11.79
C HIS A 32 37.03 -14.37 12.71
N ILE A 33 36.81 -13.12 13.19
CA ILE A 33 37.70 -12.46 14.14
C ILE A 33 37.67 -13.23 15.49
N LEU A 34 36.48 -13.65 15.94
CA LEU A 34 36.33 -14.48 17.14
C LEU A 34 37.09 -15.81 16.99
N ALA A 35 36.94 -16.49 15.87
CA ALA A 35 37.67 -17.74 15.58
C ALA A 35 39.22 -17.49 15.54
N GLY A 36 39.62 -16.35 14.99
CA GLY A 36 41.03 -15.95 14.97
C GLY A 36 41.60 -15.68 16.34
N LEU A 37 40.84 -15.04 17.25
CA LEU A 37 41.22 -14.81 18.66
C LEU A 37 41.32 -16.11 19.42
N LEU A 38 40.43 -17.06 19.17
CA LEU A 38 40.45 -18.38 19.83
C LEU A 38 41.65 -19.24 19.35
N LYS A 39 42.06 -19.16 18.09
CA LYS A 39 43.23 -19.84 17.54
C LYS A 39 44.54 -19.26 18.00
N GLU A 40 44.57 -18.00 18.43
CA GLU A 40 45.72 -17.33 18.97
C GLU A 40 45.84 -17.60 20.48
N LYS A 41 46.48 -18.72 20.86
CA LYS A 41 46.54 -19.22 22.23
C LYS A 41 47.49 -18.43 23.16
N GLU A 42 48.43 -17.67 22.60
CA GLU A 42 49.36 -16.86 23.36
C GLU A 42 48.75 -15.52 23.79
N GLY A 43 47.68 -15.07 23.13
CA GLY A 43 46.99 -13.81 23.40
C GLY A 43 46.08 -13.89 24.64
N THR A 44 45.91 -12.75 25.34
CA THR A 44 45.04 -12.66 26.50
C THR A 44 43.60 -13.05 26.21
N ALA A 45 43.08 -12.63 25.06
CA ALA A 45 41.69 -12.96 24.65
C ALA A 45 41.48 -14.46 24.43
N GLY A 46 42.41 -15.15 23.75
CA GLY A 46 42.31 -16.59 23.51
C GLY A 46 42.25 -17.40 24.80
N ARG A 47 43.11 -17.08 25.77
CA ARG A 47 43.14 -17.73 27.09
C ARG A 47 41.85 -17.55 27.87
N ILE A 48 41.33 -16.33 27.91
CA ILE A 48 40.07 -16.06 28.60
C ILE A 48 38.89 -16.77 27.93
N LEU A 49 38.84 -16.83 26.59
CA LEU A 49 37.80 -17.56 25.89
C LEU A 49 37.82 -19.06 26.16
N GLU A 50 39.03 -19.68 26.23
CA GLU A 50 39.20 -21.10 26.61
C GLU A 50 38.78 -21.33 28.08
N GLU A 51 39.10 -20.43 29.03
CA GLU A 51 38.65 -20.52 30.43
C GLU A 51 37.11 -20.48 30.56
N PHE A 52 36.44 -19.80 29.67
CA PHE A 52 34.96 -19.75 29.59
C PHE A 52 34.33 -20.88 28.78
N GLY A 53 35.12 -21.88 28.38
CA GLY A 53 34.66 -23.10 27.72
C GLY A 53 34.30 -22.88 26.25
N VAL A 54 34.87 -21.88 25.58
CA VAL A 54 34.68 -21.68 24.13
C VAL A 54 35.68 -22.57 23.42
N GLU A 55 35.16 -23.67 22.85
CA GLU A 55 35.97 -24.63 22.06
C GLU A 55 35.91 -24.30 20.57
N GLU A 56 37.04 -24.43 19.90
CA GLU A 56 37.17 -24.14 18.46
C GLU A 56 36.24 -25.02 17.61
N GLU A 57 36.18 -26.32 17.92
CA GLU A 57 35.33 -27.27 17.16
C GLU A 57 33.83 -26.98 17.31
N ALA A 58 33.40 -26.59 18.53
CA ALA A 58 32.04 -26.21 18.82
C ALA A 58 31.64 -24.91 18.10
N LEU A 59 32.54 -23.92 18.05
CA LEU A 59 32.35 -22.67 17.33
C LEU A 59 32.25 -22.93 15.81
N GLU A 60 33.12 -23.76 15.27
CA GLU A 60 33.11 -24.10 13.84
C GLU A 60 31.82 -24.83 13.42
N GLN A 61 31.36 -25.81 14.20
CA GLN A 61 30.10 -26.50 13.94
C GLN A 61 28.89 -25.52 14.00
N LEU A 62 28.91 -24.58 14.92
CA LEU A 62 27.85 -23.60 15.07
C LEU A 62 27.83 -22.62 13.87
N ILE A 63 28.97 -22.16 13.42
CA ILE A 63 29.10 -21.28 12.26
C ILE A 63 28.65 -21.98 10.99
N ASN A 64 29.10 -23.20 10.74
CA ASN A 64 28.69 -24.02 9.58
C ASN A 64 27.19 -24.33 9.57
N LYS A 65 26.54 -24.37 10.73
CA LYS A 65 25.09 -24.59 10.86
C LYS A 65 24.27 -23.31 10.63
N LEU A 66 24.81 -22.15 10.99
CA LEU A 66 24.10 -20.88 10.97
C LEU A 66 24.41 -20.01 9.74
N ILE A 67 25.59 -20.14 9.17
CA ILE A 67 26.08 -19.33 8.05
C ILE A 67 26.35 -20.24 6.86
N ALA A 68 25.54 -20.12 5.82
CA ALA A 68 25.73 -20.91 4.58
C ALA A 68 27.01 -20.45 3.85
N PRO A 69 27.83 -21.39 3.32
CA PRO A 69 28.97 -21.04 2.49
C PRO A 69 28.53 -20.32 1.21
N SER A 70 29.33 -19.37 0.73
CA SER A 70 29.09 -18.67 -0.52
C SER A 70 29.15 -19.64 -1.70
N SER A 71 28.30 -19.48 -2.74
CA SER A 71 28.26 -20.35 -3.92
C SER A 71 29.64 -20.46 -4.59
N GLU A 72 30.02 -21.66 -5.01
CA GLU A 72 31.37 -22.01 -5.52
C GLU A 72 31.89 -21.13 -6.69
N ILE A 73 30.99 -20.47 -7.42
CA ILE A 73 31.35 -19.67 -8.61
C ILE A 73 32.02 -18.31 -8.24
N LEU A 74 31.89 -17.85 -7.01
CA LEU A 74 32.39 -16.51 -6.59
C LEU A 74 33.69 -16.55 -5.79
N VAL A 75 34.16 -17.71 -5.38
CA VAL A 75 35.25 -17.85 -4.40
C VAL A 75 36.63 -18.10 -5.05
N ALA A 76 36.69 -18.45 -6.33
CA ALA A 76 37.95 -18.92 -6.97
C ALA A 76 39.02 -17.82 -7.18
N GLU A 77 38.72 -16.51 -7.07
CA GLU A 77 39.72 -15.46 -7.41
C GLU A 77 39.78 -14.22 -6.51
N ARG A 78 39.06 -14.15 -5.37
CA ARG A 78 39.06 -12.94 -4.52
C ARG A 78 39.51 -13.20 -3.10
N THR A 79 40.51 -12.48 -2.61
CA THR A 79 40.84 -12.44 -1.18
C THR A 79 39.67 -11.86 -0.40
N PRO A 80 39.21 -12.53 0.70
CA PRO A 80 38.08 -12.04 1.49
C PRO A 80 38.36 -10.65 2.09
N VAL A 81 37.36 -9.76 2.03
CA VAL A 81 37.42 -8.37 2.49
C VAL A 81 36.65 -8.25 3.80
N TYR A 82 37.09 -7.38 4.70
CA TYR A 82 36.38 -7.13 5.94
C TYR A 82 34.96 -6.60 5.71
N SER A 83 33.99 -7.21 6.38
CA SER A 83 32.63 -6.69 6.41
C SER A 83 32.58 -5.30 7.06
N PRO A 84 31.59 -4.44 6.79
CA PRO A 84 31.49 -3.12 7.42
C PRO A 84 31.52 -3.17 8.94
N ARG A 85 30.87 -4.16 9.56
CA ARG A 85 30.87 -4.38 11.00
C ARG A 85 32.22 -4.84 11.53
N ALA A 86 32.88 -5.79 10.83
CA ALA A 86 34.21 -6.24 11.21
C ALA A 86 35.25 -5.10 11.11
N ARG A 87 35.14 -4.23 10.09
CA ARG A 87 35.99 -3.04 9.98
C ARG A 87 35.79 -2.07 11.14
N LYS A 88 34.51 -1.78 11.46
CA LYS A 88 34.16 -0.92 12.61
C LYS A 88 34.69 -1.50 13.94
N LEU A 89 34.60 -2.82 14.13
CA LEU A 89 35.13 -3.49 15.33
C LEU A 89 36.64 -3.32 15.45
N VAL A 90 37.38 -3.48 14.35
CA VAL A 90 38.83 -3.27 14.32
C VAL A 90 39.23 -1.81 14.60
N GLU A 91 38.45 -0.84 14.11
CA GLU A 91 38.62 0.59 14.43
C GLU A 91 38.31 0.90 15.90
N LEU A 92 37.23 0.31 16.44
CA LEU A 92 36.88 0.43 17.86
C LEU A 92 37.97 -0.16 18.79
N ALA A 93 38.59 -1.30 18.42
CA ALA A 93 39.67 -1.89 19.20
C ALA A 93 40.88 -0.96 19.30
N VAL A 94 41.22 -0.25 18.23
CA VAL A 94 42.29 0.77 18.25
C VAL A 94 41.91 1.95 19.15
N HIS A 95 40.64 2.41 19.06
CA HIS A 95 40.18 3.50 19.92
C HIS A 95 40.17 3.12 21.42
N GLU A 96 39.83 1.85 21.72
CA GLU A 96 39.89 1.38 23.13
C GLU A 96 41.33 1.35 23.65
N ALA A 97 42.32 0.95 22.83
CA ALA A 97 43.73 1.00 23.21
C ALA A 97 44.21 2.46 23.46
N GLU A 98 43.81 3.39 22.58
CA GLU A 98 44.08 4.82 22.72
C GLU A 98 43.47 5.40 24.03
N ASN A 99 42.23 4.98 24.36
CA ASN A 99 41.57 5.39 25.60
C ASN A 99 42.30 4.88 26.86
N GLN A 100 43.02 3.75 26.77
CA GLN A 100 43.79 3.15 27.85
C GLN A 100 45.27 3.62 27.85
N GLN A 101 45.61 4.56 27.00
CA GLN A 101 46.96 5.10 26.85
C GLN A 101 47.99 4.05 26.37
N GLU A 102 47.54 3.00 25.70
CA GLU A 102 48.37 2.00 25.05
C GLU A 102 48.67 2.38 23.60
N ASN A 103 49.93 2.19 23.19
CA ASN A 103 50.33 2.57 21.81
C ASN A 103 49.89 1.58 20.75
N GLU A 104 49.58 0.33 21.11
CA GLU A 104 49.18 -0.74 20.19
C GLU A 104 47.98 -1.50 20.75
N ALA A 105 47.02 -1.78 19.86
CA ALA A 105 45.85 -2.58 20.24
C ALA A 105 46.17 -4.09 20.31
N GLY A 106 45.96 -4.71 21.47
CA GLY A 106 46.15 -6.13 21.71
C GLY A 106 44.91 -6.98 21.38
N THR A 107 45.02 -8.30 21.61
CA THR A 107 43.91 -9.26 21.46
C THR A 107 42.74 -8.94 22.40
N GLU A 108 43.09 -8.47 23.62
CA GLU A 108 42.14 -8.02 24.65
C GLU A 108 41.28 -6.84 24.17
N HIS A 109 41.85 -5.89 23.42
CA HIS A 109 41.11 -4.76 22.88
C HIS A 109 40.16 -5.18 21.75
N LEU A 110 40.56 -6.17 20.93
CA LEU A 110 39.66 -6.75 19.93
C LEU A 110 38.46 -7.47 20.57
N LEU A 111 38.70 -8.23 21.62
CA LEU A 111 37.62 -8.90 22.36
C LEU A 111 36.75 -7.89 23.11
N LEU A 112 37.33 -6.86 23.69
CA LEU A 112 36.63 -5.78 24.39
C LEU A 112 35.69 -5.02 23.43
N ALA A 113 36.19 -4.64 22.25
CA ALA A 113 35.38 -3.99 21.21
C ALA A 113 34.23 -4.90 20.73
N MET A 114 34.47 -6.21 20.64
CA MET A 114 33.47 -7.21 20.29
C MET A 114 32.36 -7.31 21.33
N LEU A 115 32.72 -7.32 22.62
CA LEU A 115 31.75 -7.42 23.72
C LEU A 115 30.95 -6.12 23.94
N LYS A 116 31.51 -4.97 23.58
CA LYS A 116 30.82 -3.68 23.61
C LYS A 116 29.79 -3.55 22.46
N GLU A 117 30.04 -4.17 21.29
CA GLU A 117 29.11 -4.22 20.15
C GLU A 117 28.15 -5.41 20.32
N THR A 118 27.14 -5.27 21.18
CA THR A 118 26.21 -6.33 21.57
C THR A 118 25.42 -6.95 20.42
N ASP A 119 25.30 -6.29 19.28
CA ASP A 119 24.53 -6.75 18.11
C ASP A 119 25.39 -7.38 17.00
N CYS A 120 26.63 -7.80 17.31
CA CYS A 120 27.47 -8.47 16.34
C CYS A 120 27.29 -10.00 16.34
N VAL A 121 27.62 -10.66 15.20
CA VAL A 121 27.47 -12.11 15.05
C VAL A 121 28.31 -12.88 16.08
N ALA A 122 29.51 -12.42 16.37
CA ALA A 122 30.38 -13.03 17.34
C ALA A 122 29.77 -13.09 18.75
N THR A 123 29.17 -11.97 19.23
CA THR A 123 28.52 -11.90 20.54
C THR A 123 27.30 -12.84 20.61
N ARG A 124 26.54 -12.96 19.54
CA ARG A 124 25.40 -13.90 19.43
C ARG A 124 25.88 -15.35 19.47
N LEU A 125 27.01 -15.69 18.83
CA LEU A 125 27.59 -17.01 18.88
C LEU A 125 28.03 -17.37 20.29
N LEU A 126 28.73 -16.48 20.98
CA LEU A 126 29.15 -16.66 22.40
C LEU A 126 27.93 -16.90 23.30
N TYR A 127 26.84 -16.14 23.08
CA TYR A 127 25.60 -16.33 23.83
C TYR A 127 24.96 -17.71 23.54
N THR A 128 24.95 -18.14 22.27
CA THR A 128 24.40 -19.45 21.86
C THR A 128 25.22 -20.62 22.41
N MET A 129 26.51 -20.40 22.65
CA MET A 129 27.41 -21.39 23.33
C MET A 129 27.24 -21.40 24.85
N GLY A 130 26.33 -20.60 25.41
CA GLY A 130 26.07 -20.54 26.85
C GLY A 130 27.08 -19.70 27.65
N VAL A 131 27.91 -18.91 26.94
CA VAL A 131 28.92 -18.05 27.62
C VAL A 131 28.23 -16.85 28.24
N ASN A 132 28.48 -16.62 29.53
CA ASN A 132 27.98 -15.43 30.20
C ASN A 132 28.85 -14.21 29.84
N ILE A 133 28.34 -13.38 28.93
CA ILE A 133 29.02 -12.22 28.35
C ILE A 133 29.48 -11.23 29.44
N GLN A 134 28.68 -11.04 30.48
CA GLN A 134 29.04 -10.12 31.60
C GLN A 134 30.26 -10.66 32.44
N LYS A 135 30.28 -11.98 32.74
CA LYS A 135 31.38 -12.59 33.41
C LYS A 135 32.65 -12.55 32.57
N LEU A 136 32.51 -12.82 31.25
CA LEU A 136 33.58 -12.74 30.27
C LEU A 136 34.14 -11.32 30.18
N TYR A 137 33.28 -10.31 30.12
CA TYR A 137 33.66 -8.89 30.13
C TYR A 137 34.44 -8.49 31.41
N THR A 138 33.94 -8.91 32.58
CA THR A 138 34.60 -8.65 33.85
C THR A 138 35.97 -9.33 33.96
N ALA A 139 36.06 -10.60 33.49
CA ALA A 139 37.33 -11.35 33.47
C ALA A 139 38.36 -10.67 32.53
N LEU A 140 37.90 -10.16 31.40
CA LEU A 140 38.73 -9.43 30.46
C LEU A 140 39.28 -8.14 31.07
N LEU A 141 38.43 -7.31 31.71
CA LEU A 141 38.85 -6.07 32.36
C LEU A 141 39.87 -6.34 33.49
N ASN A 142 39.63 -7.38 34.29
CA ASN A 142 40.57 -7.78 35.35
C ASN A 142 41.95 -8.20 34.78
N ALA A 143 41.95 -8.94 33.65
CA ALA A 143 43.16 -9.33 32.97
C ALA A 143 43.93 -8.13 32.35
N MET A 144 43.22 -7.05 32.00
CA MET A 144 43.79 -5.79 31.51
C MET A 144 44.27 -4.87 32.66
N GLY A 145 44.09 -5.28 33.93
CA GLY A 145 44.52 -4.49 35.10
C GLY A 145 43.72 -3.23 35.34
N ILE A 146 42.52 -3.14 34.77
CA ILE A 146 41.63 -1.98 34.92
C ILE A 146 40.83 -2.18 36.21
N GLU A 147 41.42 -1.81 37.36
CA GLU A 147 40.69 -1.63 38.60
C GLU A 147 39.94 -0.28 38.53
N ASN A 148 38.70 -0.31 38.10
CA ASN A 148 37.85 0.88 38.06
C ASN A 148 36.81 0.79 39.20
N PRO A 149 37.06 1.48 40.36
CA PRO A 149 36.10 1.49 41.48
C PRO A 149 34.75 2.11 41.07
N ALA A 150 34.72 3.01 40.08
CA ALA A 150 33.50 3.56 39.55
C ALA A 150 32.65 2.52 38.75
N LEU A 151 33.29 1.54 38.10
CA LEU A 151 32.60 0.45 37.42
C LEU A 151 32.13 -0.61 38.43
N ALA A 152 32.83 -0.79 39.57
CA ALA A 152 32.34 -1.59 40.69
C ALA A 152 31.16 -0.89 41.39
N GLU A 153 31.16 0.43 41.49
CA GLU A 153 30.01 1.23 41.94
C GLU A 153 28.90 1.36 40.89
N GLU A 154 29.17 1.45 39.56
CA GLU A 154 28.17 1.31 38.53
C GLU A 154 27.58 -0.10 38.48
N LEU A 155 28.37 -1.13 38.69
CA LEU A 155 27.88 -2.52 38.84
C LEU A 155 27.17 -2.75 40.18
N GLN A 156 27.48 -2.02 41.24
CA GLN A 156 26.73 -1.99 42.50
C GLN A 156 25.55 -1.01 42.42
N ASN A 157 25.66 0.10 41.72
CA ASN A 157 24.55 1.04 41.45
C ASN A 157 23.64 0.60 40.29
N THR A 158 24.12 -0.19 39.35
CA THR A 158 23.25 -0.97 38.43
C THR A 158 22.67 -2.19 39.15
N LYS A 159 23.29 -2.75 40.17
CA LYS A 159 22.65 -3.68 41.14
C LYS A 159 21.66 -2.97 42.07
N ALA A 160 21.76 -1.66 42.28
CA ALA A 160 20.83 -0.88 43.10
C ALA A 160 19.80 -0.05 42.30
N LYS A 161 19.99 0.17 40.99
CA LYS A 161 19.05 0.90 40.12
C LYS A 161 18.53 0.16 38.91
N GLY A 162 18.96 -1.09 38.66
CA GLY A 162 18.45 -1.80 37.47
C GLY A 162 19.19 -3.10 37.26
N GLN A 163 18.99 -4.03 38.15
CA GLN A 163 18.86 -5.47 38.01
C GLN A 163 19.03 -6.06 39.42
N LYS A 164 18.03 -5.97 40.19
CA LYS A 164 17.26 -7.21 40.52
C LYS A 164 17.22 -8.01 39.23
N GLY A 165 17.94 -9.15 39.15
CA GLY A 165 17.87 -10.07 38.02
C GLY A 165 16.41 -10.11 37.61
N SER A 166 16.12 -9.78 36.35
CA SER A 166 14.76 -9.47 35.95
C SER A 166 13.86 -10.52 36.58
N VAL A 167 12.97 -10.08 37.44
CA VAL A 167 12.04 -10.95 38.15
C VAL A 167 11.12 -11.59 37.14
N THR A 168 11.23 -11.14 35.87
CA THR A 168 10.41 -11.51 34.71
C THR A 168 11.24 -11.68 33.43
N PRO A 169 12.24 -12.61 33.38
CA PRO A 169 13.12 -12.73 32.21
C PRO A 169 12.41 -13.17 30.95
N THR A 170 11.41 -14.05 31.03
CA THR A 170 10.65 -14.51 29.88
C THR A 170 9.69 -13.43 29.38
N LEU A 171 9.05 -12.72 30.32
CA LEU A 171 8.14 -11.61 29.95
C LEU A 171 8.93 -10.48 29.27
N ASP A 172 10.07 -10.07 29.81
CA ASP A 172 10.87 -8.98 29.24
C ASP A 172 11.44 -9.31 27.84
N GLN A 173 11.62 -10.60 27.53
CA GLN A 173 12.05 -11.06 26.20
C GLN A 173 10.95 -10.91 25.12
N TYR A 174 9.69 -11.13 25.48
CA TYR A 174 8.53 -11.13 24.56
C TYR A 174 7.57 -9.98 24.83
N SER A 175 8.05 -8.88 25.43
CA SER A 175 7.17 -7.77 25.76
C SER A 175 7.86 -6.41 25.64
N ARG A 176 7.02 -5.35 25.63
CA ARG A 176 7.46 -3.95 25.71
C ARG A 176 6.87 -3.31 26.95
N ASP A 177 7.71 -2.69 27.77
CA ASP A 177 7.28 -1.96 28.96
C ASP A 177 6.89 -0.52 28.62
N LEU A 178 5.60 -0.24 28.57
CA LEU A 178 5.09 1.11 28.28
C LEU A 178 5.41 2.11 29.40
N THR A 179 5.53 1.65 30.64
CA THR A 179 5.84 2.52 31.77
C THR A 179 7.28 3.02 31.69
N VAL A 180 8.22 2.15 31.30
CA VAL A 180 9.61 2.54 31.03
C VAL A 180 9.67 3.49 29.82
N MET A 181 9.01 3.16 28.72
CA MET A 181 8.96 4.03 27.52
C MET A 181 8.36 5.41 27.82
N ALA A 182 7.33 5.46 28.67
CA ALA A 182 6.73 6.73 29.13
C ALA A 182 7.75 7.56 29.95
N SER A 183 8.51 6.91 30.85
CA SER A 183 9.54 7.59 31.67
C SER A 183 10.69 8.15 30.86
N GLU A 184 11.00 7.49 29.72
CA GLU A 184 12.03 7.91 28.76
C GLU A 184 11.51 8.93 27.71
N GLY A 185 10.22 9.28 27.76
CA GLY A 185 9.61 10.21 26.81
C GLY A 185 9.53 9.69 25.37
N ARG A 186 9.47 8.36 25.19
CA ARG A 186 9.40 7.69 23.88
C ARG A 186 7.98 7.45 23.38
N LEU A 187 6.97 7.72 24.22
CA LEU A 187 5.57 7.59 23.82
C LEU A 187 5.03 8.91 23.31
N ASP A 188 4.19 8.83 22.27
CA ASP A 188 3.48 9.98 21.76
C ASP A 188 2.43 10.50 22.76
N PRO A 189 2.11 11.79 22.77
CA PRO A 189 1.13 12.35 23.68
C PRO A 189 -0.28 11.84 23.34
N VAL A 190 -0.98 11.37 24.35
CA VAL A 190 -2.36 10.92 24.19
C VAL A 190 -3.34 12.07 24.48
N VAL A 191 -4.13 12.42 23.48
CA VAL A 191 -5.07 13.55 23.54
C VAL A 191 -6.50 13.04 23.40
N GLY A 192 -7.43 13.58 24.18
CA GLY A 192 -8.88 13.38 24.01
C GLY A 192 -9.44 12.03 24.50
N ARG A 193 -8.65 11.21 25.22
CA ARG A 193 -9.06 9.88 25.72
C ARG A 193 -9.14 9.78 27.25
N ASP A 194 -9.30 10.90 27.94
CA ASP A 194 -9.35 10.94 29.41
C ASP A 194 -10.49 10.12 30.00
N LYS A 195 -11.66 10.10 29.37
CA LYS A 195 -12.85 9.37 29.83
C LYS A 195 -12.60 7.86 29.85
N GLU A 196 -12.04 7.35 28.77
CA GLU A 196 -11.71 5.93 28.62
C GLU A 196 -10.60 5.52 29.59
N ILE A 197 -9.56 6.35 29.75
CA ILE A 197 -8.48 6.09 30.69
C ILE A 197 -8.99 6.09 32.15
N ILE A 198 -9.83 7.03 32.53
CA ILE A 198 -10.46 7.05 33.86
C ILE A 198 -11.32 5.78 34.05
N ARG A 199 -12.07 5.38 33.03
CA ARG A 199 -12.87 4.15 33.06
C ARG A 199 -12.02 2.90 33.23
N LEU A 200 -10.87 2.82 32.54
CA LEU A 200 -9.86 1.78 32.72
C LEU A 200 -9.41 1.70 34.19
N ILE A 201 -8.99 2.82 34.76
CA ILE A 201 -8.52 2.93 36.15
C ILE A 201 -9.61 2.48 37.12
N GLN A 202 -10.85 2.90 36.91
CA GLN A 202 -11.99 2.46 37.74
C GLN A 202 -12.18 0.95 37.71
N ILE A 203 -12.07 0.31 36.54
CA ILE A 203 -12.22 -1.14 36.40
C ILE A 203 -11.04 -1.88 37.05
N LEU A 204 -9.80 -1.42 36.82
CA LEU A 204 -8.59 -2.00 37.41
C LEU A 204 -8.61 -1.95 38.95
N SER A 205 -9.28 -0.96 39.53
CA SER A 205 -9.41 -0.78 41.00
C SER A 205 -10.54 -1.62 41.61
N ARG A 206 -11.34 -2.38 40.82
CA ARG A 206 -12.43 -3.22 41.32
C ARG A 206 -11.90 -4.49 41.97
N ARG A 207 -12.66 -5.05 42.91
CA ARG A 207 -12.37 -6.33 43.57
C ARG A 207 -12.65 -7.53 42.61
N SER A 208 -13.64 -7.42 41.75
CA SER A 208 -14.05 -8.46 40.78
C SER A 208 -14.32 -7.81 39.43
N LYS A 209 -14.24 -8.58 38.33
CA LYS A 209 -14.30 -8.03 36.95
C LYS A 209 -13.33 -6.87 36.75
N ASN A 210 -12.11 -7.06 37.22
CA ASN A 210 -11.04 -6.05 37.22
C ASN A 210 -10.11 -6.12 35.98
N ASN A 211 -10.54 -6.84 34.93
CA ASN A 211 -9.83 -6.91 33.66
C ASN A 211 -10.64 -6.12 32.61
N PRO A 212 -10.22 -4.91 32.26
CA PRO A 212 -10.88 -4.14 31.21
C PRO A 212 -10.55 -4.73 29.83
N CYS A 213 -11.53 -4.71 28.94
CA CYS A 213 -11.35 -5.02 27.54
C CYS A 213 -11.78 -3.82 26.69
N LEU A 214 -10.85 -3.20 25.98
CA LEU A 214 -11.12 -2.11 25.05
C LEU A 214 -11.77 -2.70 23.79
N VAL A 215 -13.00 -2.30 23.53
CA VAL A 215 -13.81 -2.83 22.42
C VAL A 215 -14.11 -1.69 21.45
N GLY A 216 -13.66 -1.80 20.22
CA GLY A 216 -13.87 -0.78 19.20
C GLY A 216 -13.27 -1.17 17.86
N GLU A 217 -13.61 -0.42 16.83
CA GLU A 217 -13.15 -0.67 15.47
C GLU A 217 -11.62 -0.51 15.34
N PRO A 218 -10.97 -1.11 14.33
CA PRO A 218 -9.55 -0.91 14.07
C PRO A 218 -9.23 0.57 13.83
N GLY A 219 -8.10 1.06 14.36
CA GLY A 219 -7.66 2.44 14.12
C GLY A 219 -8.35 3.52 14.96
N VAL A 220 -9.25 3.17 15.90
CA VAL A 220 -9.88 4.17 16.80
C VAL A 220 -8.98 4.62 17.97
N GLY A 221 -7.79 4.05 18.11
CA GLY A 221 -6.81 4.42 19.13
C GLY A 221 -6.92 3.63 20.44
N LYS A 222 -7.27 2.34 20.41
CA LYS A 222 -7.31 1.46 21.59
C LYS A 222 -5.97 1.37 22.31
N THR A 223 -4.89 1.17 21.57
CA THR A 223 -3.52 1.07 22.09
C THR A 223 -3.06 2.38 22.74
N ALA A 224 -3.39 3.53 22.11
CA ALA A 224 -3.10 4.86 22.66
C ALA A 224 -3.72 5.10 24.06
N ILE A 225 -4.89 4.54 24.34
CA ILE A 225 -5.53 4.63 25.66
C ILE A 225 -4.65 3.95 26.75
N VAL A 226 -4.02 2.83 26.42
CA VAL A 226 -3.13 2.10 27.35
C VAL A 226 -1.79 2.82 27.50
N GLU A 227 -1.29 3.43 26.43
CA GLU A 227 -0.11 4.31 26.49
C GLU A 227 -0.38 5.54 27.36
N GLY A 228 -1.57 6.15 27.23
CA GLY A 228 -2.00 7.25 28.09
C GLY A 228 -2.15 6.84 29.56
N LEU A 229 -2.58 5.60 29.83
CA LEU A 229 -2.57 5.05 31.20
C LEU A 229 -1.14 4.97 31.75
N ALA A 230 -0.19 4.45 30.96
CA ALA A 230 1.21 4.35 31.35
C ALA A 230 1.82 5.75 31.63
N GLN A 231 1.53 6.75 30.79
CA GLN A 231 1.94 8.13 31.02
C GLN A 231 1.37 8.72 32.33
N LYS A 232 0.09 8.47 32.61
CA LYS A 232 -0.56 8.93 33.86
C LYS A 232 0.01 8.23 35.09
N ILE A 233 0.42 6.96 35.00
CA ILE A 233 1.10 6.23 36.09
C ILE A 233 2.44 6.88 36.37
N VAL A 234 3.27 7.13 35.37
CA VAL A 234 4.58 7.77 35.51
C VAL A 234 4.46 9.18 36.09
N ASN A 235 3.47 9.95 35.66
CA ASN A 235 3.20 11.30 36.14
C ASN A 235 2.53 11.34 37.52
N GLY A 236 2.23 10.19 38.14
CA GLY A 236 1.58 10.11 39.45
C GLY A 236 0.11 10.57 39.47
N MET A 237 -0.54 10.68 38.33
CA MET A 237 -1.93 11.12 38.15
C MET A 237 -2.95 9.97 38.26
N VAL A 238 -2.67 8.97 39.08
CA VAL A 238 -3.51 7.79 39.26
C VAL A 238 -3.68 7.48 40.76
N PRO A 239 -4.76 6.77 41.16
CA PRO A 239 -4.95 6.31 42.53
C PRO A 239 -3.86 5.35 42.96
N ASP A 240 -3.61 5.24 44.29
CA ASP A 240 -2.59 4.37 44.90
C ASP A 240 -2.70 2.90 44.47
N SER A 241 -3.93 2.44 44.12
CA SER A 241 -4.16 1.06 43.65
C SER A 241 -3.45 0.72 42.32
N VAL A 242 -3.07 1.73 41.53
CA VAL A 242 -2.46 1.59 40.19
C VAL A 242 -1.10 2.27 40.09
N LYS A 243 -0.71 3.10 41.08
CA LYS A 243 0.44 4.00 41.05
C LYS A 243 1.78 3.29 40.82
N ASP A 244 1.98 2.12 41.44
CA ASP A 244 3.26 1.39 41.34
C ASP A 244 3.22 0.24 40.32
N LYS A 245 2.28 0.27 39.38
CA LYS A 245 2.14 -0.81 38.40
C LYS A 245 2.92 -0.53 37.12
N ARG A 246 3.52 -1.61 36.60
CA ARG A 246 4.14 -1.64 35.26
C ARG A 246 3.11 -2.07 34.24
N VAL A 247 2.93 -1.31 33.17
CA VAL A 247 2.10 -1.67 32.01
C VAL A 247 2.98 -2.30 30.94
N VAL A 248 2.75 -3.57 30.66
CA VAL A 248 3.60 -4.38 29.78
C VAL A 248 2.79 -4.94 28.62
N VAL A 249 3.17 -4.62 27.40
CA VAL A 249 2.53 -5.12 26.16
C VAL A 249 3.16 -6.45 25.76
N LEU A 250 2.35 -7.49 25.65
CA LEU A 250 2.80 -8.81 25.21
C LEU A 250 2.86 -8.87 23.68
N ASP A 251 4.03 -9.23 23.13
CA ASP A 251 4.22 -9.47 21.71
C ASP A 251 3.87 -10.93 21.36
N MET A 252 2.63 -11.13 20.95
CA MET A 252 2.13 -12.45 20.56
C MET A 252 2.84 -13.00 19.32
N SER A 253 3.16 -12.15 18.36
CA SER A 253 3.85 -12.53 17.13
C SER A 253 5.26 -13.04 17.43
N GLY A 254 5.98 -12.36 18.33
CA GLY A 254 7.31 -12.77 18.81
C GLY A 254 7.28 -14.10 19.57
N MET A 255 6.21 -14.38 20.32
CA MET A 255 6.05 -15.62 21.07
C MET A 255 5.80 -16.83 20.16
N VAL A 256 5.11 -16.65 19.04
CA VAL A 256 4.86 -17.71 18.04
C VAL A 256 6.07 -17.89 17.13
N ALA A 257 6.80 -16.82 16.83
CA ALA A 257 7.95 -16.87 15.95
C ALA A 257 9.05 -17.81 16.53
N GLY A 258 9.54 -18.73 15.70
CA GLY A 258 10.57 -19.70 16.05
C GLY A 258 10.11 -20.90 16.88
N SER A 259 8.83 -21.00 17.27
CA SER A 259 8.29 -22.24 17.84
C SER A 259 8.04 -23.26 16.73
N LYS A 260 8.77 -24.37 16.75
CA LYS A 260 8.56 -25.48 15.79
C LYS A 260 7.40 -26.40 16.18
N TYR A 261 7.07 -26.43 17.44
CA TYR A 261 6.04 -27.29 18.04
C TYR A 261 5.08 -26.50 18.91
N ARG A 262 3.82 -26.91 18.91
CA ARG A 262 2.74 -26.30 19.72
C ARG A 262 3.10 -26.23 21.21
N GLY A 263 3.80 -27.23 21.75
CA GLY A 263 4.22 -27.29 23.16
C GLY A 263 5.18 -26.17 23.58
N GLU A 264 6.06 -25.70 22.67
CA GLU A 264 7.00 -24.63 22.98
C GLU A 264 6.30 -23.29 23.21
N PHE A 265 5.27 -23.00 22.42
CA PHE A 265 4.46 -21.79 22.59
C PHE A 265 3.64 -21.85 23.89
N GLU A 266 3.02 -23.00 24.18
CA GLU A 266 2.27 -23.19 25.42
C GLU A 266 3.16 -23.05 26.66
N GLU A 267 4.41 -23.52 26.59
CA GLU A 267 5.40 -23.39 27.66
C GLU A 267 5.83 -21.92 27.83
N ARG A 268 6.11 -21.19 26.75
CA ARG A 268 6.44 -19.75 26.82
C ARG A 268 5.33 -18.94 27.48
N ILE A 269 4.07 -19.13 27.06
CA ILE A 269 2.92 -18.44 27.68
C ILE A 269 2.81 -18.82 29.16
N ARG A 270 2.97 -20.08 29.52
CA ARG A 270 2.91 -20.53 30.92
C ARG A 270 3.98 -19.85 31.78
N ASN A 271 5.22 -19.78 31.29
CA ASN A 271 6.31 -19.11 31.99
C ASN A 271 6.02 -17.61 32.16
N VAL A 272 5.52 -16.92 31.14
CA VAL A 272 5.10 -15.51 31.22
C VAL A 272 4.00 -15.32 32.28
N ILE A 273 2.99 -16.19 32.31
CA ILE A 273 1.89 -16.12 33.27
C ILE A 273 2.39 -16.37 34.71
N ASP A 274 3.27 -17.34 34.91
CA ASP A 274 3.85 -17.63 36.22
C ASP A 274 4.73 -16.46 36.72
N GLU A 275 5.48 -15.79 35.83
CA GLU A 275 6.22 -14.58 36.15
C GLU A 275 5.32 -13.39 36.51
N VAL A 276 4.23 -13.17 35.75
CA VAL A 276 3.23 -12.11 36.05
C VAL A 276 2.52 -12.39 37.38
N ARG A 277 2.18 -13.67 37.64
CA ARG A 277 1.53 -14.12 38.89
C ARG A 277 2.43 -13.90 40.11
N ALA A 278 3.72 -14.14 39.97
CA ALA A 278 4.72 -13.88 41.03
C ALA A 278 4.85 -12.38 41.32
N ASN A 279 4.57 -11.51 40.35
CA ASN A 279 4.72 -10.06 40.42
C ASN A 279 3.39 -9.33 40.25
N LYS A 280 2.66 -9.14 41.33
CA LYS A 280 1.35 -8.47 41.38
C LYS A 280 1.36 -7.00 40.92
N GLY A 281 2.54 -6.42 40.71
CA GLY A 281 2.74 -5.06 40.18
C GLY A 281 2.62 -4.94 38.65
N ILE A 282 2.39 -6.02 37.90
CA ILE A 282 2.33 -6.03 36.44
C ILE A 282 0.89 -5.96 35.96
N LEU A 283 0.61 -5.04 35.04
CA LEU A 283 -0.60 -4.96 34.23
C LEU A 283 -0.23 -5.47 32.83
N LEU A 284 -0.70 -6.65 32.48
CA LEU A 284 -0.44 -7.24 31.17
C LEU A 284 -1.41 -6.64 30.16
N PHE A 285 -0.91 -6.07 29.08
CA PHE A 285 -1.72 -5.62 27.94
C PHE A 285 -1.55 -6.58 26.77
N ILE A 286 -2.69 -7.01 26.23
CA ILE A 286 -2.76 -7.88 25.06
C ILE A 286 -3.61 -7.19 24.01
N ASP A 287 -2.95 -6.78 22.92
CA ASP A 287 -3.66 -6.31 21.74
C ASP A 287 -4.18 -7.51 20.94
N GLU A 288 -5.27 -7.34 20.21
CA GLU A 288 -5.95 -8.42 19.50
C GLU A 288 -6.20 -9.65 20.41
N LEU A 289 -6.81 -9.43 21.57
CA LEU A 289 -7.06 -10.47 22.59
C LEU A 289 -7.73 -11.74 22.01
N HIS A 290 -8.50 -11.61 20.95
CA HIS A 290 -9.14 -12.71 20.23
C HIS A 290 -8.17 -13.72 19.64
N THR A 291 -6.93 -13.31 19.32
CA THR A 291 -5.90 -14.20 18.76
C THR A 291 -5.48 -15.29 19.73
N ILE A 292 -5.57 -14.99 21.04
CA ILE A 292 -5.23 -15.94 22.10
C ILE A 292 -6.41 -16.84 22.46
N ILE A 293 -7.63 -16.28 22.38
CA ILE A 293 -8.84 -16.92 22.89
C ILE A 293 -9.55 -17.73 21.80
N GLY A 294 -9.44 -17.33 20.53
CA GLY A 294 -10.24 -17.86 19.43
C GLY A 294 -9.55 -18.81 18.47
N ALA A 295 -8.28 -19.03 18.62
CA ALA A 295 -7.49 -19.81 17.68
C ALA A 295 -7.78 -21.33 17.64
N GLY A 296 -8.70 -21.84 18.49
CA GLY A 296 -9.01 -23.27 18.63
C GLY A 296 -9.96 -23.89 17.60
N GLY A 297 -10.45 -23.14 16.60
CA GLY A 297 -11.47 -23.64 15.64
C GLY A 297 -10.95 -24.32 14.38
N ALA A 298 -9.68 -24.21 14.03
CA ALA A 298 -9.05 -24.90 12.91
C ALA A 298 -8.09 -25.96 13.43
N GLU A 299 -8.03 -27.14 12.81
CA GLU A 299 -7.07 -28.19 13.14
C GLU A 299 -5.65 -27.61 13.07
N GLY A 300 -5.01 -27.40 14.25
CA GLY A 300 -3.65 -26.83 14.36
C GLY A 300 -3.58 -25.41 14.96
N ALA A 301 -4.68 -24.76 15.31
CA ALA A 301 -4.67 -23.43 15.91
C ALA A 301 -4.25 -23.44 17.39
N LEU A 302 -3.50 -22.40 17.78
CA LEU A 302 -2.88 -22.24 19.11
C LEU A 302 -3.95 -21.80 20.13
N ASP A 303 -4.36 -22.67 21.08
CA ASP A 303 -5.33 -22.34 22.10
C ASP A 303 -4.64 -22.06 23.43
N ALA A 304 -4.28 -20.80 23.65
CA ALA A 304 -3.72 -20.32 24.92
C ALA A 304 -4.82 -19.99 25.96
N SER A 305 -6.09 -20.05 25.58
CA SER A 305 -7.20 -19.71 26.48
C SER A 305 -7.26 -20.64 27.68
N ASN A 306 -6.94 -21.92 27.51
CA ASN A 306 -6.92 -22.91 28.58
C ASN A 306 -5.83 -22.66 29.65
N ILE A 307 -4.77 -21.93 29.28
CA ILE A 307 -3.69 -21.56 30.20
C ILE A 307 -4.06 -20.26 30.93
N LEU A 308 -4.69 -19.30 30.26
CA LEU A 308 -5.09 -18.00 30.82
C LEU A 308 -6.33 -18.10 31.73
N LYS A 309 -7.33 -18.91 31.37
CA LYS A 309 -8.62 -19.03 32.08
C LYS A 309 -8.47 -19.33 33.58
N PRO A 310 -7.63 -20.29 34.04
CA PRO A 310 -7.46 -20.56 35.46
C PRO A 310 -6.91 -19.35 36.24
N SER A 311 -5.90 -18.68 35.73
CA SER A 311 -5.26 -17.52 36.40
C SER A 311 -6.15 -16.28 36.41
N LEU A 312 -6.91 -16.03 35.33
CA LEU A 312 -7.95 -15.00 35.27
C LEU A 312 -9.11 -15.33 36.21
N SER A 313 -9.54 -16.61 36.27
CA SER A 313 -10.69 -17.02 37.13
C SER A 313 -10.39 -16.89 38.62
N ARG A 314 -9.16 -17.07 39.01
CA ARG A 314 -8.70 -16.90 40.41
C ARG A 314 -8.36 -15.46 40.78
N GLY A 315 -8.27 -14.56 39.78
CA GLY A 315 -7.82 -13.16 39.95
C GLY A 315 -6.34 -13.03 40.31
N GLU A 316 -5.53 -13.99 39.86
CA GLU A 316 -4.09 -14.05 40.12
C GLU A 316 -3.31 -13.07 39.26
N ILE A 317 -3.85 -12.71 38.09
CA ILE A 317 -3.29 -11.76 37.11
C ILE A 317 -4.29 -10.66 36.79
N GLN A 318 -3.80 -9.47 36.45
CA GLN A 318 -4.60 -8.38 35.88
C GLN A 318 -4.23 -8.17 34.42
N LEU A 319 -5.22 -8.16 33.55
CA LEU A 319 -5.06 -8.09 32.11
C LEU A 319 -5.95 -6.99 31.52
N ILE A 320 -5.36 -6.19 30.63
CA ILE A 320 -6.05 -5.25 29.75
C ILE A 320 -6.10 -5.90 28.37
N GLY A 321 -7.26 -6.09 27.80
CA GLY A 321 -7.42 -6.60 26.44
C GLY A 321 -7.85 -5.50 25.48
N ALA A 322 -7.52 -5.65 24.20
CA ALA A 322 -8.10 -4.85 23.13
C ALA A 322 -8.58 -5.78 22.01
N THR A 323 -9.75 -5.50 21.45
CA THR A 323 -10.33 -6.29 20.36
C THR A 323 -11.42 -5.49 19.62
N THR A 324 -11.95 -6.04 18.54
CA THR A 324 -13.12 -5.45 17.86
C THR A 324 -14.43 -5.88 18.55
N GLN A 325 -15.54 -5.19 18.23
CA GLN A 325 -16.85 -5.51 18.82
C GLN A 325 -17.37 -6.87 18.36
N GLU A 326 -17.12 -7.24 17.11
CA GLU A 326 -17.52 -8.53 16.55
C GLU A 326 -16.76 -9.68 17.21
N GLU A 327 -15.44 -9.55 17.35
CA GLU A 327 -14.57 -10.55 17.98
C GLU A 327 -14.85 -10.69 19.48
N TYR A 328 -15.14 -9.58 20.18
CA TYR A 328 -15.56 -9.61 21.58
C TYR A 328 -16.81 -10.48 21.77
N ARG A 329 -17.84 -10.25 20.93
CA ARG A 329 -19.08 -11.06 20.95
C ARG A 329 -18.84 -12.51 20.59
N ARG A 330 -17.98 -12.76 19.61
CA ARG A 330 -17.71 -14.10 19.08
C ARG A 330 -16.92 -14.97 20.02
N TYR A 331 -15.92 -14.41 20.72
CA TYR A 331 -14.93 -15.16 21.48
C TYR A 331 -14.99 -14.95 22.99
N ILE A 332 -15.43 -13.80 23.48
CA ILE A 332 -15.44 -13.48 24.92
C ILE A 332 -16.84 -13.63 25.52
N GLU A 333 -17.87 -13.05 24.92
CA GLU A 333 -19.24 -13.14 25.41
C GLU A 333 -19.81 -14.57 25.39
N LYS A 334 -19.37 -15.39 24.43
CA LYS A 334 -19.81 -16.80 24.35
C LYS A 334 -19.17 -17.69 25.41
N ASP A 335 -18.08 -17.29 26.02
CA ASP A 335 -17.39 -18.02 27.06
C ASP A 335 -17.76 -17.48 28.45
N ALA A 336 -18.60 -18.19 29.16
CA ALA A 336 -19.14 -17.78 30.47
C ALA A 336 -18.04 -17.54 31.54
N ALA A 337 -16.85 -18.15 31.39
CA ALA A 337 -15.74 -17.97 32.31
C ALA A 337 -15.02 -16.62 32.03
N LEU A 338 -14.88 -16.23 30.78
CA LEU A 338 -14.24 -14.96 30.35
C LEU A 338 -15.20 -13.79 30.56
N GLU A 339 -16.46 -13.93 30.16
CA GLU A 339 -17.50 -12.89 30.32
C GLU A 339 -17.61 -12.38 31.77
N ARG A 340 -17.47 -13.28 32.74
CA ARG A 340 -17.51 -12.93 34.17
C ARG A 340 -16.27 -12.24 34.67
N ARG A 341 -15.21 -12.17 33.87
CA ARG A 341 -13.89 -11.62 34.27
C ARG A 341 -13.53 -10.35 33.53
N PHE A 342 -13.95 -10.23 32.28
CA PHE A 342 -13.73 -9.03 31.48
C PHE A 342 -14.87 -8.04 31.64
N GLN A 343 -14.50 -6.75 31.65
CA GLN A 343 -15.45 -5.65 31.59
C GLN A 343 -15.21 -4.87 30.30
N PRO A 344 -16.15 -4.84 29.35
CA PRO A 344 -15.97 -4.08 28.13
C PRO A 344 -15.94 -2.57 28.41
N VAL A 345 -15.04 -1.89 27.70
CA VAL A 345 -14.94 -0.44 27.60
C VAL A 345 -15.05 -0.10 26.10
N THR A 346 -16.19 0.44 25.70
CA THR A 346 -16.41 0.81 24.31
C THR A 346 -15.55 2.02 23.95
N VAL A 347 -14.78 1.89 22.89
CA VAL A 347 -13.96 2.94 22.31
C VAL A 347 -14.60 3.34 20.99
N GLU A 348 -15.26 4.48 20.99
CA GLU A 348 -15.94 5.00 19.82
C GLU A 348 -14.96 5.77 18.91
N GLU A 349 -15.31 5.87 17.62
CA GLU A 349 -14.61 6.72 16.67
C GLU A 349 -14.68 8.19 17.16
N PRO A 350 -13.56 8.90 17.26
CA PRO A 350 -13.58 10.29 17.71
C PRO A 350 -14.29 11.18 16.69
N THR A 351 -14.90 12.24 17.17
CA THR A 351 -15.50 13.28 16.33
C THR A 351 -14.43 14.01 15.51
N LYS A 352 -14.85 14.72 14.45
CA LYS A 352 -13.94 15.54 13.62
C LYS A 352 -13.15 16.54 14.46
N GLN A 353 -13.78 17.11 15.48
CA GLN A 353 -13.16 18.12 16.34
C GLN A 353 -12.12 17.49 17.27
N GLU A 354 -12.46 16.38 17.92
CA GLU A 354 -11.51 15.61 18.74
C GLU A 354 -10.32 15.10 17.91
N THR A 355 -10.58 14.65 16.68
CA THR A 355 -9.49 14.23 15.77
C THR A 355 -8.57 15.39 15.42
N LEU A 356 -9.11 16.59 15.20
CA LEU A 356 -8.27 17.76 14.94
C LEU A 356 -7.39 18.12 16.14
N GLU A 357 -7.92 17.99 17.37
CA GLU A 357 -7.15 18.19 18.60
C GLU A 357 -6.03 17.13 18.74
N ILE A 358 -6.33 15.88 18.43
CA ILE A 358 -5.33 14.79 18.39
C ILE A 358 -4.21 15.12 17.39
N LEU A 359 -4.56 15.51 16.16
CA LEU A 359 -3.58 15.88 15.14
C LEU A 359 -2.72 17.09 15.55
N LYS A 360 -3.32 18.09 16.18
CA LYS A 360 -2.58 19.25 16.73
C LYS A 360 -1.60 18.85 17.82
N GLY A 361 -1.97 17.89 18.65
CA GLY A 361 -1.09 17.33 19.69
C GLY A 361 0.08 16.53 19.11
N LEU A 362 -0.15 15.79 18.03
CA LEU A 362 0.85 14.97 17.36
C LEU A 362 1.75 15.78 16.41
N ARG A 363 1.28 16.94 15.92
CA ARG A 363 2.00 17.77 14.93
C ARG A 363 3.48 18.01 15.26
N PRO A 364 3.90 18.42 16.47
CA PRO A 364 5.31 18.68 16.75
C PRO A 364 6.22 17.45 16.57
N TYR A 365 5.70 16.25 16.77
CA TYR A 365 6.42 15.00 16.62
C TYR A 365 6.63 14.66 15.16
N TYR A 366 5.58 14.81 14.32
CA TYR A 366 5.68 14.60 12.87
C TYR A 366 6.53 15.67 12.20
N GLU A 367 6.42 16.94 12.60
CA GLU A 367 7.27 18.04 12.12
C GLU A 367 8.75 17.77 12.42
N LYS A 368 9.06 17.29 13.63
CA LYS A 368 10.41 16.92 14.04
C LYS A 368 10.94 15.70 13.28
N HIS A 369 10.09 14.70 13.05
CA HIS A 369 10.47 13.47 12.38
C HIS A 369 10.78 13.71 10.89
N HIS A 370 9.93 14.41 10.18
CA HIS A 370 10.06 14.65 8.74
C HIS A 370 10.84 15.93 8.39
N GLY A 371 11.12 16.79 9.37
CA GLY A 371 11.79 18.07 9.12
C GLY A 371 10.96 19.04 8.26
N VAL A 372 9.64 19.01 8.38
CA VAL A 372 8.67 19.83 7.65
C VAL A 372 7.81 20.65 8.61
N THR A 373 7.15 21.69 8.14
CA THR A 373 6.15 22.44 8.89
C THR A 373 4.76 22.05 8.39
N ILE A 374 3.79 21.82 9.30
CA ILE A 374 2.43 21.41 8.95
C ILE A 374 1.47 22.57 9.27
N GLU A 375 0.77 23.08 8.24
CA GLU A 375 -0.21 24.15 8.40
C GLU A 375 -1.50 23.66 9.08
N ASP A 376 -2.21 24.56 9.78
CA ASP A 376 -3.50 24.23 10.40
C ASP A 376 -4.54 23.81 9.35
N GLU A 377 -4.54 24.48 8.19
CA GLU A 377 -5.41 24.17 7.06
C GLU A 377 -5.15 22.73 6.52
N ALA A 378 -3.91 22.25 6.58
CA ALA A 378 -3.58 20.88 6.19
C ALA A 378 -4.19 19.85 7.16
N LEU A 379 -4.16 20.13 8.48
CA LEU A 379 -4.78 19.25 9.49
C LEU A 379 -6.31 19.21 9.33
N GLU A 380 -6.94 20.38 9.14
CA GLU A 380 -8.38 20.46 8.88
C GLU A 380 -8.78 19.73 7.59
N ALA A 381 -7.97 19.89 6.54
CA ALA A 381 -8.16 19.21 5.27
C ALA A 381 -8.03 17.69 5.42
N ALA A 382 -7.05 17.20 6.17
CA ALA A 382 -6.86 15.78 6.42
C ALA A 382 -8.08 15.15 7.10
N VAL A 383 -8.61 15.78 8.14
CA VAL A 383 -9.83 15.32 8.83
C VAL A 383 -11.05 15.38 7.90
N LYS A 384 -11.25 16.48 7.19
CA LYS A 384 -12.41 16.68 6.32
C LYS A 384 -12.42 15.73 5.13
N MET A 385 -11.24 15.55 4.49
CA MET A 385 -11.12 14.72 3.30
C MET A 385 -11.12 13.23 3.66
N SER A 386 -10.48 12.82 4.76
CA SER A 386 -10.52 11.43 5.22
C SER A 386 -11.95 10.95 5.52
N VAL A 387 -12.75 11.78 6.19
CA VAL A 387 -14.16 11.44 6.47
C VAL A 387 -15.02 11.38 5.20
N ARG A 388 -14.70 12.22 4.21
CA ARG A 388 -15.50 12.32 2.99
C ARG A 388 -15.17 11.26 1.95
N TYR A 389 -13.92 10.84 1.86
CA TYR A 389 -13.41 10.02 0.75
C TYR A 389 -12.86 8.66 1.17
N ILE A 390 -12.58 8.44 2.48
CA ILE A 390 -12.03 7.19 3.00
C ILE A 390 -13.02 6.60 3.99
N ASN A 391 -13.81 5.61 3.54
CA ASN A 391 -14.92 5.04 4.32
C ASN A 391 -14.59 3.64 4.88
N ASP A 392 -13.46 3.04 4.49
CA ASP A 392 -13.01 1.72 4.91
C ASP A 392 -12.11 1.73 6.15
N ARG A 393 -11.79 2.92 6.66
CA ARG A 393 -10.97 3.14 7.86
C ARG A 393 -11.62 4.14 8.79
N PHE A 394 -11.21 4.14 10.05
CA PHE A 394 -11.78 4.97 11.12
C PHE A 394 -10.83 6.10 11.52
N LEU A 395 -11.41 7.17 12.08
CA LEU A 395 -10.65 8.22 12.75
C LEU A 395 -10.12 7.69 14.11
N PRO A 396 -8.97 8.18 14.60
CA PRO A 396 -8.10 9.22 14.00
C PRO A 396 -7.09 8.66 12.99
N ASP A 397 -6.90 7.34 12.91
CA ASP A 397 -5.85 6.63 12.18
C ASP A 397 -5.73 7.09 10.72
N LYS A 398 -6.85 7.06 9.97
CA LYS A 398 -6.86 7.50 8.57
C LYS A 398 -6.43 8.96 8.35
N ALA A 399 -6.66 9.84 9.32
CA ALA A 399 -6.25 11.23 9.22
C ALA A 399 -4.77 11.42 9.60
N ILE A 400 -4.28 10.64 10.56
CA ILE A 400 -2.86 10.57 10.94
C ILE A 400 -2.03 10.05 9.77
N ASP A 401 -2.42 8.92 9.17
CA ASP A 401 -1.74 8.32 8.01
C ASP A 401 -1.62 9.29 6.84
N ILE A 402 -2.68 10.06 6.54
CA ILE A 402 -2.66 11.07 5.48
C ILE A 402 -1.61 12.15 5.77
N ILE A 403 -1.53 12.64 7.01
CA ILE A 403 -0.56 13.68 7.39
C ILE A 403 0.86 13.12 7.34
N ASP A 404 1.08 11.92 7.83
CA ASP A 404 2.38 11.24 7.81
C ASP A 404 2.89 11.06 6.37
N GLU A 405 2.04 10.53 5.49
CA GLU A 405 2.39 10.33 4.08
C GLU A 405 2.55 11.66 3.33
N ALA A 406 1.74 12.68 3.64
CA ALA A 406 1.88 14.01 3.06
C ALA A 406 3.20 14.66 3.48
N ALA A 407 3.59 14.54 4.74
CA ALA A 407 4.87 15.02 5.27
C ALA A 407 6.05 14.30 4.60
N SER A 408 5.99 12.98 4.48
CA SER A 408 6.99 12.17 3.78
C SER A 408 7.11 12.56 2.31
N LYS A 409 5.99 12.73 1.60
CA LYS A 409 5.98 13.16 0.18
C LYS A 409 6.60 14.55 -0.02
N VAL A 410 6.30 15.48 0.87
CA VAL A 410 6.87 16.84 0.84
C VAL A 410 8.38 16.79 1.13
N GLN A 411 8.81 15.99 2.08
CA GLN A 411 10.22 15.75 2.38
C GLN A 411 10.96 15.18 1.15
N LEU A 412 10.43 14.12 0.53
CA LEU A 412 10.99 13.51 -0.68
C LEU A 412 10.99 14.47 -1.88
N GLY A 413 9.96 15.30 -2.03
CA GLY A 413 9.88 16.33 -3.06
C GLY A 413 10.95 17.42 -2.91
N GLY A 414 11.52 17.58 -1.72
CA GLY A 414 12.71 18.38 -1.44
C GLY A 414 14.01 17.73 -1.94
N TYR A 415 14.06 16.42 -1.99
CA TYR A 415 15.17 15.63 -2.58
C TYR A 415 15.00 15.56 -4.10
N ARG A 416 15.43 16.59 -4.81
CA ARG A 416 15.71 16.44 -6.25
C ARG A 416 17.07 15.77 -6.38
N SER A 417 17.14 14.65 -7.10
CA SER A 417 18.43 14.18 -7.60
C SER A 417 19.04 15.34 -8.41
N VAL A 418 20.21 15.79 -8.01
CA VAL A 418 20.94 16.81 -8.77
C VAL A 418 21.53 16.04 -9.95
N PRO A 419 21.10 16.32 -11.20
CA PRO A 419 21.60 15.59 -12.36
C PRO A 419 23.12 15.59 -12.46
N GLU A 420 23.76 16.61 -11.86
CA GLU A 420 25.22 16.75 -11.75
C GLU A 420 25.83 15.68 -10.84
N ILE A 421 25.17 15.29 -9.73
CA ILE A 421 25.66 14.24 -8.82
C ILE A 421 25.60 12.87 -9.52
N ASP A 422 24.52 12.57 -10.23
CA ASP A 422 24.37 11.32 -10.99
C ASP A 422 25.44 11.21 -12.09
N GLN A 423 25.79 12.33 -12.73
CA GLN A 423 26.88 12.40 -13.73
C GLN A 423 28.24 12.17 -13.08
N PHE A 424 28.53 12.80 -11.95
CA PHE A 424 29.77 12.62 -11.22
C PHE A 424 29.93 11.20 -10.68
N GLU A 425 28.87 10.58 -10.22
CA GLU A 425 28.89 9.16 -9.78
C GLU A 425 29.08 8.18 -10.94
N ALA A 426 28.61 8.53 -12.14
CA ALA A 426 28.90 7.77 -13.36
C ALA A 426 30.38 7.92 -13.76
N GLU A 427 30.94 9.15 -13.72
CA GLU A 427 32.32 9.42 -13.99
C GLU A 427 33.28 8.72 -13.01
N ILE A 428 32.94 8.68 -11.72
CA ILE A 428 33.72 7.89 -10.74
C ILE A 428 33.72 6.40 -11.10
N ARG A 429 32.61 5.84 -11.55
CA ARG A 429 32.53 4.42 -11.95
C ARG A 429 33.48 4.14 -13.14
N GLU A 430 33.52 5.03 -14.12
CA GLU A 430 34.46 4.90 -15.25
C GLU A 430 35.92 5.03 -14.80
N ILE A 431 36.24 6.01 -13.96
CA ILE A 431 37.59 6.20 -13.42
C ILE A 431 38.06 4.99 -12.62
N LEU A 432 37.14 4.37 -11.80
CA LEU A 432 37.49 3.17 -11.07
C LEU A 432 37.80 1.97 -11.98
N GLN A 433 37.07 1.81 -13.10
CA GLN A 433 37.36 0.77 -14.10
C GLN A 433 38.70 1.03 -14.78
N GLN A 434 38.99 2.27 -15.19
CA GLN A 434 40.24 2.65 -15.81
C GLN A 434 41.43 2.47 -14.85
N LYS A 435 41.24 2.79 -13.56
CA LYS A 435 42.24 2.60 -12.50
C LYS A 435 42.56 1.14 -12.28
N GLU A 436 41.53 0.25 -12.25
CA GLU A 436 41.75 -1.22 -12.18
C GLU A 436 42.56 -1.71 -13.37
N LEU A 437 42.32 -1.19 -14.59
CA LEU A 437 43.06 -1.55 -15.79
C LEU A 437 44.50 -1.05 -15.76
N ALA A 438 44.73 0.17 -15.26
CA ALA A 438 46.07 0.74 -15.11
C ALA A 438 46.90 -0.05 -14.07
N ILE A 439 46.29 -0.44 -12.96
CA ILE A 439 46.97 -1.28 -11.93
C ILE A 439 47.32 -2.67 -12.51
N LYS A 440 46.40 -3.29 -13.29
CA LYS A 440 46.68 -4.56 -13.97
C LYS A 440 47.83 -4.50 -14.98
N LYS A 441 48.05 -3.34 -15.61
CA LYS A 441 49.14 -3.08 -16.54
C LYS A 441 50.42 -2.59 -15.88
N ALA A 442 50.46 -2.50 -14.54
CA ALA A 442 51.56 -1.94 -13.75
C ALA A 442 51.95 -0.50 -14.07
N ASP A 443 51.03 0.29 -14.62
CA ASP A 443 51.23 1.72 -14.91
C ASP A 443 50.83 2.55 -13.67
N LEU A 444 51.80 2.70 -12.78
CA LEU A 444 51.66 3.43 -11.51
C LEU A 444 51.45 4.94 -11.69
N SER A 445 51.95 5.51 -12.80
CA SER A 445 51.80 6.95 -13.09
C SER A 445 50.35 7.28 -13.44
N MET A 446 49.75 6.49 -14.33
CA MET A 446 48.35 6.63 -14.72
C MET A 446 47.38 6.32 -13.59
N ALA A 447 47.69 5.33 -12.75
CA ALA A 447 46.88 5.02 -11.58
C ALA A 447 46.87 6.17 -10.56
N LYS A 448 47.97 6.91 -10.41
CA LYS A 448 48.09 8.08 -9.54
C LYS A 448 47.32 9.30 -10.07
N GLU A 449 47.36 9.55 -11.38
CA GLU A 449 46.54 10.60 -12.01
C GLU A 449 45.02 10.32 -11.88
N LEU A 450 44.62 9.10 -12.12
CA LEU A 450 43.21 8.68 -11.93
C LEU A 450 42.75 8.80 -10.49
N GLN A 451 43.64 8.53 -9.51
CA GLN A 451 43.33 8.74 -8.09
C GLN A 451 43.14 10.23 -7.77
N GLN A 452 43.96 11.10 -8.31
CA GLN A 452 43.83 12.56 -8.11
C GLN A 452 42.50 13.04 -8.73
N ARG A 453 42.17 12.57 -9.91
CA ARG A 453 40.89 12.89 -10.57
C ARG A 453 39.66 12.38 -9.78
N GLN A 454 39.75 11.18 -9.23
CA GLN A 454 38.72 10.64 -8.35
C GLN A 454 38.50 11.54 -7.11
N ASN A 455 39.58 11.96 -6.45
CA ASN A 455 39.48 12.81 -5.26
C ASN A 455 38.88 14.20 -5.60
N GLU A 456 39.25 14.78 -6.75
CA GLU A 456 38.64 16.05 -7.21
C GLU A 456 37.13 15.94 -7.41
N ILE A 457 36.66 14.83 -8.01
CA ILE A 457 35.25 14.63 -8.25
C ILE A 457 34.51 14.33 -6.93
N GLU A 458 35.11 13.58 -6.00
CA GLU A 458 34.55 13.34 -4.66
C GLU A 458 34.42 14.67 -3.87
N GLU A 459 35.36 15.58 -3.96
CA GLU A 459 35.27 16.94 -3.38
C GLU A 459 34.14 17.75 -4.04
N GLN A 460 33.94 17.63 -5.35
CA GLN A 460 32.84 18.27 -6.06
C GLN A 460 31.51 17.73 -5.62
N ILE A 461 31.36 16.43 -5.48
CA ILE A 461 30.15 15.78 -4.94
C ILE A 461 29.86 16.28 -3.51
N GLN A 462 30.89 16.34 -2.64
CA GLN A 462 30.70 16.85 -1.27
C GLN A 462 30.29 18.33 -1.27
N SER A 463 30.88 19.16 -2.14
CA SER A 463 30.52 20.56 -2.25
C SER A 463 29.07 20.76 -2.76
N CYS A 464 28.62 19.93 -3.73
CA CYS A 464 27.27 19.92 -4.25
C CYS A 464 26.28 19.47 -3.16
N LYS A 465 26.57 18.39 -2.45
CA LYS A 465 25.75 17.91 -1.31
C LYS A 465 25.62 18.98 -0.21
N ALA A 466 26.73 19.62 0.16
CA ALA A 466 26.73 20.69 1.16
C ALA A 466 25.93 21.95 0.73
N LYS A 467 25.99 22.31 -0.58
CA LYS A 467 25.18 23.40 -1.14
C LYS A 467 23.69 23.06 -1.12
N GLU A 468 23.37 21.81 -1.42
CA GLU A 468 22.00 21.34 -1.45
C GLU A 468 21.42 21.23 -0.04
N GLU A 469 22.16 20.74 0.95
CA GLU A 469 21.75 20.77 2.36
C GLU A 469 21.49 22.19 2.86
N ARG A 470 22.35 23.16 2.50
CA ARG A 470 22.14 24.58 2.82
C ARG A 470 20.90 25.15 2.13
N ARG A 471 20.61 24.72 0.91
CA ARG A 471 19.44 25.13 0.13
C ARG A 471 18.16 24.50 0.71
N ASN A 472 18.22 23.24 1.14
CA ASN A 472 17.09 22.53 1.75
C ASN A 472 16.80 23.06 3.16
N LYS A 473 17.82 23.39 3.96
CA LYS A 473 17.64 24.08 5.26
C LYS A 473 17.04 25.49 5.13
N ARG A 474 17.15 26.14 3.95
CA ARG A 474 16.53 27.45 3.66
C ARG A 474 15.14 27.35 3.05
N LYS A 475 14.73 26.20 2.49
CA LYS A 475 13.37 25.98 2.04
C LYS A 475 12.58 25.43 3.24
N HIS A 476 11.71 26.23 3.79
CA HIS A 476 10.67 25.74 4.70
C HIS A 476 9.78 24.80 3.89
N LEU A 477 10.00 23.50 4.02
CA LEU A 477 9.14 22.48 3.45
C LEU A 477 7.83 22.49 4.24
N THR A 478 6.76 22.91 3.59
CA THR A 478 5.46 23.09 4.26
C THR A 478 4.44 22.12 3.68
N VAL A 479 3.75 21.41 4.56
CA VAL A 479 2.59 20.57 4.21
C VAL A 479 1.36 21.46 4.17
N THR A 480 0.73 21.54 3.00
CA THR A 480 -0.44 22.39 2.73
C THR A 480 -1.70 21.56 2.46
N GLU A 481 -2.88 22.19 2.39
CA GLU A 481 -4.14 21.56 1.94
C GLU A 481 -3.94 20.78 0.62
N ASN A 482 -3.16 21.33 -0.32
CA ASN A 482 -2.91 20.68 -1.60
C ASN A 482 -2.08 19.40 -1.46
N SER A 483 -1.09 19.37 -0.56
CA SER A 483 -0.29 18.17 -0.28
C SER A 483 -1.18 17.04 0.25
N VAL A 484 -2.08 17.35 1.15
CA VAL A 484 -3.09 16.43 1.69
C VAL A 484 -4.04 15.94 0.59
N ALA A 485 -4.53 16.85 -0.26
CA ALA A 485 -5.42 16.49 -1.37
C ALA A 485 -4.73 15.56 -2.38
N ASP A 486 -3.41 15.68 -2.58
CA ASP A 486 -2.64 14.77 -3.41
C ASP A 486 -2.63 13.36 -2.87
N ILE A 487 -2.39 13.18 -1.57
CA ILE A 487 -2.39 11.85 -0.93
C ILE A 487 -3.77 11.21 -1.01
N VAL A 488 -4.81 11.97 -0.65
CA VAL A 488 -6.19 11.45 -0.73
C VAL A 488 -6.54 11.07 -2.18
N SER A 489 -6.08 11.84 -3.17
CA SER A 489 -6.27 11.50 -4.58
C SER A 489 -5.51 10.24 -4.99
N ASP A 490 -4.28 10.05 -4.49
CA ASP A 490 -3.47 8.86 -4.77
C ASP A 490 -4.10 7.59 -4.17
N TRP A 491 -4.67 7.67 -2.97
CA TRP A 491 -5.33 6.53 -2.30
C TRP A 491 -6.67 6.17 -2.92
N THR A 492 -7.51 7.18 -3.12
CA THR A 492 -8.90 6.96 -3.57
C THR A 492 -9.06 6.96 -5.08
N LYS A 493 -8.03 7.37 -5.81
CA LYS A 493 -8.07 7.67 -7.25
C LYS A 493 -9.10 8.74 -7.62
N ILE A 494 -9.59 9.51 -6.63
CA ILE A 494 -10.53 10.60 -6.81
C ILE A 494 -9.72 11.90 -6.91
N PRO A 495 -9.85 12.71 -7.96
CA PRO A 495 -9.22 14.03 -8.02
C PRO A 495 -9.90 14.97 -7.03
N VAL A 496 -9.31 15.09 -5.83
CA VAL A 496 -9.87 15.85 -4.68
C VAL A 496 -9.48 17.33 -4.72
N LYS A 497 -8.46 17.69 -5.48
CA LYS A 497 -8.02 19.09 -5.62
C LYS A 497 -9.16 20.01 -6.06
N LYS A 498 -9.14 21.26 -5.58
CA LYS A 498 -10.00 22.31 -6.13
C LYS A 498 -9.82 22.35 -7.65
N LEU A 499 -10.93 22.49 -8.38
CA LEU A 499 -10.93 22.54 -9.84
C LEU A 499 -9.83 23.51 -10.33
N THR A 500 -8.81 22.94 -10.96
CA THR A 500 -7.79 23.76 -11.64
C THR A 500 -8.42 24.41 -12.88
N ASP A 501 -7.86 25.53 -13.35
CA ASP A 501 -8.33 26.20 -14.58
C ASP A 501 -8.38 25.21 -15.78
N GLY A 502 -7.50 24.21 -15.80
CA GLY A 502 -7.49 23.16 -16.80
C GLY A 502 -8.68 22.21 -16.70
N GLU A 503 -9.06 21.79 -15.48
CA GLU A 503 -10.23 20.93 -15.24
C GLU A 503 -11.54 21.66 -15.47
N THR A 504 -11.61 22.93 -15.10
CA THR A 504 -12.77 23.79 -15.38
C THR A 504 -13.01 23.88 -16.88
N LYS A 505 -11.96 24.06 -17.68
CA LYS A 505 -12.04 24.06 -19.16
C LYS A 505 -12.46 22.70 -19.71
N ARG A 506 -11.93 21.58 -19.17
CA ARG A 506 -12.32 20.22 -19.56
C ARG A 506 -13.79 19.93 -19.26
N LEU A 507 -14.26 20.27 -18.07
CA LEU A 507 -15.68 20.14 -17.69
C LEU A 507 -16.59 21.04 -18.52
N ALA A 508 -16.16 22.26 -18.86
CA ALA A 508 -16.88 23.12 -19.76
C ALA A 508 -17.02 22.48 -21.17
N ALA A 509 -15.97 21.82 -21.63
CA ALA A 509 -15.92 21.15 -22.94
C ALA A 509 -16.48 19.70 -22.93
N LEU A 510 -16.96 19.19 -21.77
CA LEU A 510 -17.40 17.78 -21.60
C LEU A 510 -18.41 17.34 -22.67
N GLU A 511 -19.38 18.17 -23.01
CA GLU A 511 -20.37 17.88 -24.02
C GLU A 511 -19.72 17.63 -25.40
N LYS A 512 -18.74 18.47 -25.77
CA LYS A 512 -18.00 18.32 -27.02
C LYS A 512 -17.14 17.05 -27.01
N GLU A 513 -16.57 16.70 -25.87
CA GLU A 513 -15.75 15.49 -25.72
C GLU A 513 -16.60 14.23 -25.86
N LEU A 514 -17.76 14.18 -25.22
CA LEU A 514 -18.71 13.08 -25.36
C LEU A 514 -19.19 12.92 -26.83
N HIS A 515 -19.42 14.02 -27.54
CA HIS A 515 -19.83 13.99 -28.98
C HIS A 515 -18.72 13.49 -29.90
N LYS A 516 -17.47 13.44 -29.51
CA LYS A 516 -16.42 12.80 -30.32
C LYS A 516 -16.63 11.29 -30.47
N ARG A 517 -17.22 10.64 -29.48
CA ARG A 517 -17.51 9.19 -29.49
C ARG A 517 -18.97 8.87 -29.73
N VAL A 518 -19.88 9.68 -29.20
CA VAL A 518 -21.33 9.46 -29.32
C VAL A 518 -21.91 10.40 -30.34
N ILE A 519 -22.35 9.83 -31.43
CA ILE A 519 -22.99 10.57 -32.55
C ILE A 519 -24.50 10.60 -32.36
N GLY A 520 -25.09 11.77 -32.58
CA GLY A 520 -26.51 11.99 -32.28
C GLY A 520 -26.77 12.12 -30.78
N GLN A 521 -27.97 11.80 -30.34
CA GLN A 521 -28.37 11.72 -28.90
C GLN A 521 -28.09 13.01 -28.10
N ASN A 522 -28.29 14.18 -28.72
CA ASN A 522 -27.89 15.47 -28.15
C ASN A 522 -28.50 15.76 -26.77
N GLU A 523 -29.77 15.38 -26.55
CA GLU A 523 -30.44 15.58 -25.27
C GLU A 523 -29.81 14.74 -24.14
N ALA A 524 -29.52 13.46 -24.44
CA ALA A 524 -28.90 12.57 -23.45
C ALA A 524 -27.48 13.04 -23.08
N VAL A 525 -26.69 13.42 -24.10
CA VAL A 525 -25.32 13.94 -23.84
C VAL A 525 -25.36 15.23 -23.03
N LYS A 526 -26.26 16.16 -23.33
CA LYS A 526 -26.41 17.44 -22.62
C LYS A 526 -26.84 17.23 -21.19
N ALA A 527 -27.85 16.38 -20.94
CA ALA A 527 -28.34 16.13 -19.58
C ALA A 527 -27.30 15.44 -18.70
N VAL A 528 -26.57 14.41 -19.24
CA VAL A 528 -25.46 13.78 -18.52
C VAL A 528 -24.36 14.79 -18.19
N ALA A 529 -23.96 15.61 -19.17
CA ALA A 529 -22.93 16.63 -18.95
C ALA A 529 -23.33 17.66 -17.89
N GLN A 530 -24.59 18.07 -17.86
CA GLN A 530 -25.11 19.00 -16.86
C GLN A 530 -25.12 18.40 -15.46
N ALA A 531 -25.55 17.13 -15.32
CA ALA A 531 -25.57 16.47 -14.02
C ALA A 531 -24.13 16.29 -13.45
N VAL A 532 -23.18 15.90 -14.28
CA VAL A 532 -21.77 15.80 -13.89
C VAL A 532 -21.21 17.17 -13.48
N LYS A 533 -21.51 18.23 -14.23
CA LYS A 533 -21.11 19.60 -13.85
C LYS A 533 -21.67 20.02 -12.49
N ARG A 534 -22.97 19.77 -12.25
CA ARG A 534 -23.61 20.03 -10.94
C ARG A 534 -22.92 19.28 -9.80
N GLY A 535 -22.63 17.99 -10.01
CA GLY A 535 -21.95 17.15 -9.03
C GLY A 535 -20.54 17.66 -8.67
N ARG A 536 -19.78 18.08 -9.68
CA ARG A 536 -18.39 18.57 -9.50
C ARG A 536 -18.31 19.93 -8.85
N VAL A 537 -19.23 20.82 -9.14
CA VAL A 537 -19.28 22.16 -8.52
C VAL A 537 -19.78 22.09 -7.06
N GLY A 538 -20.29 20.93 -6.62
CA GLY A 538 -20.75 20.75 -5.24
C GLY A 538 -22.21 21.17 -5.00
N LEU A 539 -23.01 21.38 -6.07
CA LEU A 539 -24.44 21.73 -5.99
C LEU A 539 -25.36 20.50 -5.86
N LYS A 540 -24.78 19.29 -5.73
CA LYS A 540 -25.58 18.07 -5.54
C LYS A 540 -25.88 17.82 -4.07
N ASP A 541 -26.92 17.02 -3.79
CA ASP A 541 -27.18 16.47 -2.46
C ASP A 541 -25.99 15.59 -2.01
N PRO A 542 -25.37 15.84 -0.84
CA PRO A 542 -24.22 15.07 -0.37
C PRO A 542 -24.53 13.60 -0.05
N HIS A 543 -25.82 13.25 0.10
CA HIS A 543 -26.25 11.89 0.42
C HIS A 543 -26.49 11.01 -0.80
N ARG A 544 -26.60 11.58 -2.01
CA ARG A 544 -26.97 10.87 -3.24
C ARG A 544 -25.75 10.66 -4.18
N PRO A 545 -25.82 9.70 -5.12
CA PRO A 545 -24.83 9.52 -6.18
C PRO A 545 -24.63 10.79 -7.03
N ILE A 546 -23.50 10.91 -7.76
CA ILE A 546 -23.21 12.08 -8.62
C ILE A 546 -24.35 12.34 -9.61
N GLY A 547 -24.94 11.27 -10.15
CA GLY A 547 -26.10 11.32 -11.00
C GLY A 547 -26.64 9.91 -11.23
N SER A 548 -27.94 9.82 -11.41
CA SER A 548 -28.68 8.58 -11.71
C SER A 548 -29.48 8.73 -12.98
N PHE A 549 -29.26 7.83 -13.94
CA PHE A 549 -29.82 7.94 -15.27
C PHE A 549 -30.49 6.63 -15.71
N LEU A 550 -31.66 6.75 -16.35
CA LEU A 550 -32.30 5.63 -17.03
C LEU A 550 -32.28 5.88 -18.54
N PHE A 551 -31.55 5.05 -19.27
CA PHE A 551 -31.42 5.11 -20.72
C PHE A 551 -32.39 4.12 -21.38
N LEU A 552 -33.41 4.65 -22.05
CA LEU A 552 -34.45 3.89 -22.75
C LEU A 552 -34.22 3.90 -24.24
N GLY A 553 -34.52 2.82 -24.92
CA GLY A 553 -34.48 2.78 -26.37
C GLY A 553 -34.00 1.46 -26.98
N PRO A 554 -34.04 1.31 -28.31
CA PRO A 554 -33.64 0.07 -28.99
C PRO A 554 -32.15 -0.26 -28.80
N THR A 555 -31.78 -1.48 -29.17
CA THR A 555 -30.40 -1.91 -29.15
C THR A 555 -29.57 -1.18 -30.21
N GLY A 556 -28.29 -0.93 -29.95
CA GLY A 556 -27.36 -0.38 -30.93
C GLY A 556 -27.48 1.13 -31.20
N VAL A 557 -28.21 1.91 -30.38
CA VAL A 557 -28.36 3.37 -30.53
C VAL A 557 -27.32 4.17 -29.75
N GLY A 558 -26.43 3.50 -28.97
CA GLY A 558 -25.32 4.16 -28.31
C GLY A 558 -25.42 4.27 -26.78
N LYS A 559 -26.36 3.61 -26.07
CA LYS A 559 -26.54 3.65 -24.62
C LYS A 559 -25.26 3.27 -23.87
N THR A 560 -24.71 2.10 -24.14
CA THR A 560 -23.48 1.61 -23.54
C THR A 560 -22.23 2.41 -23.95
N GLU A 561 -22.23 2.95 -25.20
CA GLU A 561 -21.10 3.76 -25.68
C GLU A 561 -21.05 5.12 -24.98
N LEU A 562 -22.21 5.74 -24.67
CA LEU A 562 -22.28 6.96 -23.87
C LEU A 562 -21.74 6.72 -22.45
N SER A 563 -22.05 5.56 -21.84
CA SER A 563 -21.55 5.18 -20.52
C SER A 563 -20.01 5.03 -20.51
N LYS A 564 -19.43 4.42 -21.56
CA LYS A 564 -17.97 4.31 -21.74
C LYS A 564 -17.31 5.66 -21.97
N ALA A 565 -17.88 6.46 -22.86
CA ALA A 565 -17.37 7.81 -23.14
C ALA A 565 -17.39 8.69 -21.87
N LEU A 566 -18.43 8.54 -21.05
CA LEU A 566 -18.53 9.24 -19.78
C LEU A 566 -17.45 8.78 -18.78
N ALA A 567 -17.22 7.48 -18.66
CA ALA A 567 -16.18 6.94 -17.80
C ALA A 567 -14.80 7.49 -18.19
N GLU A 568 -14.47 7.47 -19.47
CA GLU A 568 -13.21 8.02 -19.98
C GLU A 568 -13.09 9.54 -19.75
N ALA A 569 -14.14 10.30 -20.05
CA ALA A 569 -14.10 11.76 -19.95
C ALA A 569 -14.02 12.27 -18.51
N VAL A 570 -14.72 11.61 -17.56
CA VAL A 570 -14.84 12.04 -16.16
C VAL A 570 -13.78 11.38 -15.28
N PHE A 571 -13.50 10.10 -15.50
CA PHE A 571 -12.65 9.27 -14.63
C PHE A 571 -11.30 8.93 -15.28
N GLY A 572 -11.08 9.35 -16.54
CA GLY A 572 -9.78 9.21 -17.21
C GLY A 572 -9.50 7.85 -17.84
N SER A 573 -10.36 6.85 -17.62
CA SER A 573 -10.25 5.52 -18.21
C SER A 573 -11.62 4.91 -18.44
N ASP A 574 -11.78 4.18 -19.54
CA ASP A 574 -12.99 3.39 -19.82
C ASP A 574 -13.10 2.17 -18.88
N GLN A 575 -12.01 1.74 -18.26
CA GLN A 575 -11.99 0.71 -17.22
C GLN A 575 -12.63 1.16 -15.90
N ALA A 576 -12.80 2.47 -15.69
CA ALA A 576 -13.54 3.01 -14.55
C ALA A 576 -15.06 2.78 -14.66
N MET A 577 -15.50 1.93 -15.58
CA MET A 577 -16.90 1.51 -15.74
C MET A 577 -17.09 0.08 -15.20
N ILE A 578 -17.92 -0.04 -14.17
CA ILE A 578 -18.36 -1.33 -13.61
C ILE A 578 -19.67 -1.70 -14.30
N ARG A 579 -19.64 -2.71 -15.18
CA ARG A 579 -20.84 -3.23 -15.83
C ARG A 579 -21.42 -4.40 -15.05
N VAL A 580 -22.72 -4.37 -14.81
CA VAL A 580 -23.52 -5.44 -14.21
C VAL A 580 -24.67 -5.77 -15.17
N ASP A 581 -24.69 -6.99 -15.68
CA ASP A 581 -25.74 -7.47 -16.57
C ASP A 581 -26.88 -8.04 -15.73
N MET A 582 -28.05 -7.42 -15.81
CA MET A 582 -29.19 -7.84 -14.99
C MET A 582 -29.82 -9.17 -15.43
N SER A 583 -29.44 -9.68 -16.59
CA SER A 583 -29.83 -11.04 -17.01
C SER A 583 -29.28 -12.14 -16.07
N GLU A 584 -28.18 -11.85 -15.38
CA GLU A 584 -27.58 -12.77 -14.39
C GLU A 584 -28.29 -12.72 -13.02
N TYR A 585 -29.18 -11.74 -12.80
CA TYR A 585 -29.86 -11.45 -11.54
C TYR A 585 -31.37 -11.54 -11.62
N MET A 586 -31.87 -12.50 -12.40
CA MET A 586 -33.30 -12.74 -12.60
C MET A 586 -33.93 -13.51 -11.44
N GLU A 587 -33.12 -14.29 -10.70
CA GLU A 587 -33.56 -15.14 -9.61
C GLU A 587 -33.24 -14.55 -8.24
N LYS A 588 -34.09 -14.85 -7.25
CA LYS A 588 -33.96 -14.30 -5.89
C LYS A 588 -32.59 -14.59 -5.24
N HIS A 589 -32.06 -15.79 -5.40
CA HIS A 589 -30.76 -16.13 -4.84
C HIS A 589 -29.57 -15.51 -5.57
N SER A 590 -29.75 -15.07 -6.79
CA SER A 590 -28.73 -14.31 -7.50
C SER A 590 -28.53 -12.89 -6.95
N VAL A 591 -29.57 -12.34 -6.29
CA VAL A 591 -29.50 -11.02 -5.65
C VAL A 591 -28.49 -11.01 -4.51
N SER A 592 -28.36 -12.11 -3.76
CA SER A 592 -27.34 -12.25 -2.70
C SER A 592 -25.91 -12.12 -3.22
N LYS A 593 -25.67 -12.46 -4.49
CA LYS A 593 -24.34 -12.26 -5.12
C LYS A 593 -23.97 -10.77 -5.28
N LEU A 594 -24.96 -9.86 -5.32
CA LEU A 594 -24.67 -8.41 -5.42
C LEU A 594 -24.11 -7.82 -4.13
N ILE A 595 -24.72 -8.16 -2.99
CA ILE A 595 -24.41 -7.57 -1.67
C ILE A 595 -23.74 -8.54 -0.70
N GLY A 596 -23.67 -9.83 -1.04
CA GLY A 596 -23.19 -10.92 -0.21
C GLY A 596 -24.30 -11.78 0.36
N SER A 597 -23.99 -13.03 0.72
CA SER A 597 -24.92 -13.97 1.34
C SER A 597 -25.04 -13.72 2.85
N PRO A 598 -26.22 -13.84 3.45
CA PRO A 598 -26.39 -13.74 4.90
C PRO A 598 -25.56 -14.80 5.66
N PRO A 599 -25.22 -14.56 6.94
CA PRO A 599 -24.51 -15.53 7.76
C PRO A 599 -25.20 -16.90 7.77
N GLY A 600 -24.41 -17.97 7.54
CA GLY A 600 -24.91 -19.35 7.52
C GLY A 600 -25.31 -19.90 6.14
N TYR A 601 -25.25 -19.10 5.09
CA TYR A 601 -25.47 -19.54 3.71
C TYR A 601 -24.12 -19.73 2.95
N VAL A 602 -24.13 -20.63 1.98
CA VAL A 602 -22.96 -20.89 1.10
C VAL A 602 -22.58 -19.60 0.37
N GLY A 603 -21.28 -19.24 0.39
CA GLY A 603 -20.76 -18.01 -0.24
C GLY A 603 -20.77 -16.77 0.68
N TYR A 604 -20.95 -16.94 2.01
CA TYR A 604 -20.84 -15.83 2.96
C TYR A 604 -19.45 -15.18 2.95
N ASP A 605 -18.39 -15.97 2.85
CA ASP A 605 -16.99 -15.48 2.85
C ASP A 605 -16.57 -14.82 1.53
N GLU A 606 -17.31 -15.01 0.44
CA GLU A 606 -16.96 -14.48 -0.88
C GLU A 606 -17.29 -12.98 -1.06
N GLY A 607 -18.07 -12.39 -0.15
CA GLY A 607 -18.52 -11.00 -0.25
C GLY A 607 -19.45 -10.74 -1.45
N GLY A 608 -20.05 -9.56 -1.53
CA GLY A 608 -20.92 -9.19 -2.67
C GLY A 608 -20.12 -8.67 -3.86
N GLN A 609 -20.41 -9.16 -5.06
CA GLN A 609 -19.71 -8.76 -6.28
C GLN A 609 -19.79 -7.26 -6.59
N LEU A 610 -20.96 -6.64 -6.39
CA LEU A 610 -21.15 -5.21 -6.58
C LEU A 610 -20.51 -4.42 -5.46
N SER A 611 -20.75 -4.81 -4.20
CA SER A 611 -20.23 -4.12 -3.03
C SER A 611 -18.70 -4.11 -3.02
N GLU A 612 -18.04 -5.23 -3.35
CA GLU A 612 -16.58 -5.32 -3.43
C GLU A 612 -16.01 -4.49 -4.59
N LYS A 613 -16.62 -4.54 -5.78
CA LYS A 613 -16.17 -3.75 -6.94
C LYS A 613 -16.26 -2.25 -6.68
N VAL A 614 -17.34 -1.79 -6.06
CA VAL A 614 -17.54 -0.37 -5.74
C VAL A 614 -16.63 0.05 -4.57
N ARG A 615 -16.44 -0.79 -3.56
CA ARG A 615 -15.51 -0.52 -2.47
C ARG A 615 -14.08 -0.31 -2.96
N ARG A 616 -13.64 -1.13 -3.94
CA ARG A 616 -12.31 -0.99 -4.57
C ARG A 616 -12.21 0.20 -5.52
N ASN A 617 -13.31 0.57 -6.18
CA ASN A 617 -13.37 1.65 -7.16
C ASN A 617 -14.58 2.57 -6.89
N PRO A 618 -14.54 3.36 -5.80
CA PRO A 618 -15.69 4.20 -5.41
C PRO A 618 -15.94 5.36 -6.38
N TYR A 619 -14.99 5.66 -7.26
CA TYR A 619 -15.07 6.70 -8.26
C TYR A 619 -15.19 6.07 -9.65
N SER A 620 -16.42 5.69 -10.03
CA SER A 620 -16.69 4.90 -11.22
C SER A 620 -18.08 5.17 -11.80
N VAL A 621 -18.29 4.73 -13.06
CA VAL A 621 -19.61 4.62 -13.67
C VAL A 621 -20.15 3.21 -13.43
N LEU A 622 -21.30 3.11 -12.80
CA LEU A 622 -22.01 1.84 -12.65
C LEU A 622 -23.04 1.73 -13.75
N LEU A 623 -22.87 0.72 -14.60
CA LEU A 623 -23.81 0.43 -15.70
C LEU A 623 -24.60 -0.84 -15.37
N PHE A 624 -25.88 -0.68 -15.03
CA PHE A 624 -26.84 -1.78 -14.92
C PHE A 624 -27.51 -1.98 -16.28
N ASP A 625 -27.11 -3.04 -16.99
CA ASP A 625 -27.60 -3.32 -18.35
C ASP A 625 -28.83 -4.21 -18.28
N GLU A 626 -29.85 -3.91 -19.09
CA GLU A 626 -31.14 -4.63 -19.17
C GLU A 626 -31.88 -4.70 -17.83
N ILE A 627 -32.03 -3.55 -17.15
CA ILE A 627 -32.62 -3.45 -15.81
C ILE A 627 -34.03 -4.06 -15.70
N GLU A 628 -34.80 -4.12 -16.80
CA GLU A 628 -36.11 -4.75 -16.86
C GLU A 628 -36.10 -6.25 -16.56
N LYS A 629 -34.94 -6.90 -16.66
CA LYS A 629 -34.79 -8.34 -16.39
C LYS A 629 -34.48 -8.64 -14.91
N ALA A 630 -34.14 -7.62 -14.13
CA ALA A 630 -33.75 -7.77 -12.77
C ALA A 630 -34.90 -8.29 -11.87
N HIS A 631 -34.55 -9.13 -10.88
CA HIS A 631 -35.50 -9.52 -9.83
C HIS A 631 -36.01 -8.30 -9.05
N PRO A 632 -37.26 -8.27 -8.57
CA PRO A 632 -37.80 -7.14 -7.80
C PRO A 632 -36.96 -6.71 -6.61
N ASP A 633 -36.26 -7.62 -5.93
CA ASP A 633 -35.40 -7.31 -4.78
C ASP A 633 -34.18 -6.45 -5.17
N VAL A 634 -33.71 -6.49 -6.43
CA VAL A 634 -32.65 -5.61 -6.93
C VAL A 634 -33.09 -4.15 -6.87
N PHE A 635 -34.36 -3.88 -7.18
CA PHE A 635 -34.89 -2.51 -7.11
C PHE A 635 -34.90 -1.98 -5.68
N ASN A 636 -35.13 -2.83 -4.66
CA ASN A 636 -35.05 -2.42 -3.26
C ASN A 636 -33.63 -1.99 -2.86
N ILE A 637 -32.61 -2.70 -3.36
CA ILE A 637 -31.21 -2.33 -3.17
C ILE A 637 -30.91 -1.01 -3.88
N LEU A 638 -31.34 -0.88 -5.13
CA LEU A 638 -31.13 0.36 -5.90
C LEU A 638 -31.83 1.56 -5.27
N LEU A 639 -33.01 1.40 -4.67
CA LEU A 639 -33.69 2.47 -3.93
C LEU A 639 -32.82 2.99 -2.79
N GLN A 640 -32.22 2.09 -2.01
CA GLN A 640 -31.32 2.47 -0.94
C GLN A 640 -30.09 3.24 -1.48
N VAL A 641 -29.51 2.76 -2.60
CA VAL A 641 -28.37 3.45 -3.24
C VAL A 641 -28.76 4.84 -3.73
N LEU A 642 -29.94 4.97 -4.35
CA LEU A 642 -30.40 6.24 -4.94
C LEU A 642 -30.78 7.30 -3.89
N ASP A 643 -31.24 6.86 -2.70
CA ASP A 643 -31.63 7.76 -1.62
C ASP A 643 -30.51 8.08 -0.66
N ASP A 644 -29.91 7.02 -0.08
CA ASP A 644 -28.94 7.14 0.99
C ASP A 644 -27.50 7.18 0.49
N GLY A 645 -27.28 6.84 -0.80
CA GLY A 645 -25.96 6.79 -1.43
C GLY A 645 -25.05 5.72 -0.86
N HIS A 646 -25.57 4.74 -0.10
CA HIS A 646 -24.83 3.62 0.43
C HIS A 646 -25.67 2.35 0.54
N ILE A 647 -25.01 1.20 0.61
CA ILE A 647 -25.64 -0.08 0.99
C ILE A 647 -24.86 -0.70 2.14
N THR A 648 -25.53 -1.55 2.92
CA THR A 648 -24.88 -2.39 3.91
C THR A 648 -24.68 -3.78 3.32
N ASP A 649 -23.42 -4.24 3.25
CA ASP A 649 -23.09 -5.58 2.76
C ASP A 649 -23.49 -6.68 3.78
N ALA A 650 -23.33 -7.95 3.40
CA ALA A 650 -23.64 -9.08 4.28
C ALA A 650 -22.76 -9.15 5.54
N HIS A 651 -21.60 -8.50 5.52
CA HIS A 651 -20.70 -8.38 6.68
C HIS A 651 -21.00 -7.16 7.57
N GLY A 652 -22.11 -6.44 7.31
CA GLY A 652 -22.47 -5.24 8.08
C GLY A 652 -21.70 -3.98 7.70
N ARG A 653 -20.85 -4.03 6.67
CA ARG A 653 -20.01 -2.89 6.25
C ARG A 653 -20.80 -1.98 5.31
N LYS A 654 -20.69 -0.67 5.52
CA LYS A 654 -21.31 0.34 4.65
C LYS A 654 -20.44 0.58 3.41
N VAL A 655 -21.00 0.35 2.24
CA VAL A 655 -20.37 0.60 0.95
C VAL A 655 -20.93 1.89 0.35
N ASP A 656 -20.08 2.87 0.05
CA ASP A 656 -20.47 4.21 -0.40
C ASP A 656 -20.56 4.30 -1.92
N PHE A 657 -21.69 4.81 -2.43
CA PHE A 657 -21.96 5.05 -3.83
C PHE A 657 -22.04 6.55 -4.18
N LYS A 658 -21.78 7.44 -3.20
CA LYS A 658 -21.96 8.91 -3.39
C LYS A 658 -21.04 9.49 -4.45
N GLN A 659 -19.94 8.85 -4.75
CA GLN A 659 -18.99 9.30 -5.77
C GLN A 659 -19.15 8.54 -7.09
N THR A 660 -20.20 7.73 -7.26
CA THR A 660 -20.49 7.00 -8.48
C THR A 660 -21.50 7.73 -9.37
N ILE A 661 -21.47 7.42 -10.67
CA ILE A 661 -22.53 7.77 -11.62
C ILE A 661 -23.27 6.48 -11.95
N ILE A 662 -24.57 6.45 -11.71
CA ILE A 662 -25.42 5.28 -11.95
C ILE A 662 -26.13 5.43 -13.27
N ILE A 663 -25.94 4.45 -14.17
CA ILE A 663 -26.61 4.38 -15.45
C ILE A 663 -27.33 3.03 -15.52
N MET A 664 -28.62 3.08 -15.75
CA MET A 664 -29.46 1.90 -16.00
C MET A 664 -29.89 1.92 -17.46
N THR A 665 -29.74 0.81 -18.18
CA THR A 665 -30.23 0.71 -19.55
C THR A 665 -31.43 -0.20 -19.62
N SER A 666 -32.39 0.14 -20.48
CA SER A 666 -33.54 -0.69 -20.76
C SER A 666 -33.95 -0.64 -22.22
N ASN A 667 -34.48 -1.74 -22.70
CA ASN A 667 -35.07 -1.87 -24.04
C ASN A 667 -36.59 -1.73 -24.05
N VAL A 668 -37.19 -1.41 -22.89
CA VAL A 668 -38.64 -1.17 -22.78
C VAL A 668 -39.06 -0.01 -23.65
N GLY A 669 -40.19 -0.15 -24.34
CA GLY A 669 -40.69 0.84 -25.30
C GLY A 669 -39.96 0.85 -26.63
N ALA A 670 -38.99 -0.05 -26.88
CA ALA A 670 -38.25 -0.11 -28.13
C ALA A 670 -39.19 -0.30 -29.37
N GLN A 671 -40.27 -1.08 -29.23
CA GLN A 671 -41.23 -1.26 -30.32
C GLN A 671 -42.00 0.03 -30.65
N ALA A 672 -42.39 0.79 -29.63
CA ALA A 672 -43.07 2.08 -29.82
C ALA A 672 -42.15 3.12 -30.49
N ILE A 673 -40.82 2.96 -30.36
CA ILE A 673 -39.82 3.79 -31.02
C ILE A 673 -39.61 3.40 -32.50
N ILE A 674 -39.57 2.09 -32.78
CA ILE A 674 -39.31 1.57 -34.14
C ILE A 674 -40.54 1.67 -35.03
N GLU A 675 -41.72 1.39 -34.49
CA GLU A 675 -43.01 1.43 -35.21
C GLU A 675 -43.97 2.40 -34.50
N PRO A 676 -43.82 3.72 -34.68
CA PRO A 676 -44.77 4.66 -34.11
C PRO A 676 -46.16 4.42 -34.69
N LYS A 677 -47.16 4.17 -33.80
CA LYS A 677 -48.57 4.03 -34.25
C LYS A 677 -49.01 5.30 -34.97
N LYS A 678 -49.14 5.22 -36.27
CA LYS A 678 -49.69 6.30 -37.09
C LYS A 678 -51.20 6.42 -36.82
N LEU A 679 -51.59 7.29 -35.93
CA LEU A 679 -52.97 7.71 -35.71
C LEU A 679 -53.11 9.13 -36.24
N GLY A 680 -53.81 9.27 -37.43
CA GLY A 680 -54.26 10.55 -37.89
C GLY A 680 -53.44 11.19 -39.02
N PHE A 681 -54.13 11.96 -39.86
CA PHE A 681 -53.71 12.63 -41.08
C PHE A 681 -52.40 13.44 -40.92
N MET A 682 -51.55 13.35 -41.94
CA MET A 682 -50.27 14.03 -42.08
C MET A 682 -50.42 15.56 -41.95
N SER A 683 -49.76 16.13 -41.01
CA SER A 683 -49.36 17.53 -40.96
C SER A 683 -47.84 17.57 -40.84
N GLU A 684 -47.22 18.56 -41.47
CA GLU A 684 -45.80 18.71 -41.76
C GLU A 684 -44.84 18.43 -40.58
N LYS A 685 -43.70 17.89 -40.95
CA LYS A 685 -42.59 17.45 -40.12
C LYS A 685 -42.13 18.49 -39.10
N ASP A 686 -42.51 18.29 -37.83
CA ASP A 686 -41.84 18.94 -36.73
C ASP A 686 -41.11 17.84 -35.90
N ASP A 687 -39.80 17.65 -36.15
CA ASP A 687 -38.94 16.63 -35.52
C ASP A 687 -39.09 16.69 -33.99
N LYS A 688 -39.48 17.82 -33.39
CA LYS A 688 -39.64 17.98 -31.92
C LYS A 688 -40.94 17.38 -31.41
N GLN A 689 -42.05 17.56 -32.13
CA GLN A 689 -43.37 16.99 -31.78
C GLN A 689 -43.37 15.47 -31.89
N ASP A 690 -42.71 14.92 -32.92
CA ASP A 690 -42.56 13.48 -33.09
C ASP A 690 -41.71 12.85 -31.95
N TYR A 691 -40.65 13.55 -31.46
CA TYR A 691 -39.88 13.13 -30.31
C TYR A 691 -40.68 13.14 -29.00
N GLU A 692 -41.45 14.20 -28.74
CA GLU A 692 -42.31 14.28 -27.56
C GLU A 692 -43.39 13.20 -27.51
N ARG A 693 -44.02 12.90 -28.63
CA ARG A 693 -44.99 11.80 -28.75
C ARG A 693 -44.35 10.43 -28.52
N MET A 694 -43.18 10.20 -29.10
CA MET A 694 -42.41 8.98 -28.89
C MET A 694 -42.03 8.84 -27.41
N LYS A 695 -41.55 9.90 -26.81
CA LYS A 695 -41.18 9.94 -25.40
C LYS A 695 -42.39 9.62 -24.51
N SER A 696 -43.53 10.21 -24.75
CA SER A 696 -44.78 9.95 -24.02
C SER A 696 -45.23 8.48 -24.10
N GLY A 697 -45.17 7.86 -25.28
CA GLY A 697 -45.51 6.45 -25.44
C GLY A 697 -44.54 5.50 -24.70
N VAL A 698 -43.24 5.78 -24.75
CA VAL A 698 -42.25 5.01 -24.04
C VAL A 698 -42.44 5.16 -22.52
N MET A 699 -42.70 6.38 -22.03
CA MET A 699 -42.93 6.65 -20.61
C MET A 699 -44.18 5.95 -20.04
N GLU A 700 -45.23 5.71 -20.87
CA GLU A 700 -46.37 4.90 -20.47
C GLU A 700 -45.98 3.44 -20.21
N GLU A 701 -45.17 2.83 -21.08
CA GLU A 701 -44.70 1.46 -20.92
C GLU A 701 -43.77 1.33 -19.69
N VAL A 702 -42.89 2.33 -19.51
CA VAL A 702 -41.99 2.39 -18.35
C VAL A 702 -42.76 2.48 -17.03
N ARG A 703 -43.83 3.30 -16.96
CA ARG A 703 -44.68 3.41 -15.76
C ARG A 703 -45.50 2.15 -15.48
N ARG A 704 -45.74 1.30 -16.47
CA ARG A 704 -46.39 0.00 -16.27
C ARG A 704 -45.40 -1.03 -15.66
N LEU A 705 -44.14 -0.94 -16.03
CA LEU A 705 -43.11 -1.93 -15.61
C LEU A 705 -42.45 -1.58 -14.27
N PHE A 706 -42.12 -0.32 -14.13
CA PHE A 706 -41.39 0.14 -12.94
C PHE A 706 -42.31 0.85 -11.95
N LYS A 707 -42.09 0.61 -10.66
CA LYS A 707 -42.85 1.28 -9.59
C LYS A 707 -42.62 2.79 -9.62
N PRO A 708 -43.64 3.62 -9.38
CA PRO A 708 -43.50 5.08 -9.33
C PRO A 708 -42.43 5.57 -8.35
N GLU A 709 -42.30 4.88 -7.21
CA GLU A 709 -41.29 5.18 -6.21
C GLU A 709 -39.86 5.11 -6.79
N PHE A 710 -39.56 4.08 -7.59
CA PHE A 710 -38.26 3.94 -8.22
C PHE A 710 -38.00 5.02 -9.27
N LEU A 711 -39.01 5.31 -10.13
CA LEU A 711 -38.87 6.32 -11.19
C LEU A 711 -38.65 7.72 -10.63
N ASN A 712 -39.25 8.05 -9.47
CA ASN A 712 -39.11 9.35 -8.82
C ASN A 712 -37.74 9.58 -8.16
N ARG A 713 -36.94 8.51 -7.99
CA ARG A 713 -35.59 8.60 -7.41
C ARG A 713 -34.50 8.76 -8.46
N ILE A 714 -34.84 8.57 -9.72
CA ILE A 714 -33.93 8.73 -10.85
C ILE A 714 -33.88 10.21 -11.24
N ASP A 715 -32.67 10.77 -11.34
CA ASP A 715 -32.50 12.19 -11.67
C ASP A 715 -32.98 12.51 -13.08
N GLU A 716 -32.71 11.65 -14.07
CA GLU A 716 -33.11 11.89 -15.47
C GLU A 716 -33.42 10.59 -16.19
N ILE A 717 -34.54 10.58 -16.89
CA ILE A 717 -34.97 9.48 -17.78
C ILE A 717 -34.83 9.92 -19.23
N MET A 718 -34.00 9.23 -20.00
CA MET A 718 -33.64 9.62 -21.37
C MET A 718 -34.06 8.59 -22.36
N VAL A 719 -34.73 9.05 -23.43
CA VAL A 719 -35.16 8.22 -24.55
C VAL A 719 -34.20 8.43 -25.73
N PHE A 720 -33.50 7.37 -26.10
CA PHE A 720 -32.60 7.35 -27.24
C PHE A 720 -33.38 7.13 -28.53
N HIS A 721 -33.20 8.02 -29.48
CA HIS A 721 -33.85 7.90 -30.80
C HIS A 721 -33.07 6.95 -31.73
N PRO A 722 -33.74 6.37 -32.75
CA PRO A 722 -33.10 5.59 -33.79
C PRO A 722 -32.09 6.42 -34.56
N LEU A 723 -30.98 5.81 -34.95
CA LEU A 723 -29.92 6.50 -35.70
C LEU A 723 -30.36 6.78 -37.13
N LYS A 724 -30.14 8.02 -37.60
CA LYS A 724 -30.38 8.44 -38.98
C LYS A 724 -29.20 8.06 -39.89
N LYS A 725 -29.42 7.87 -41.23
CA LYS A 725 -28.34 7.52 -42.17
C LYS A 725 -27.07 8.40 -42.07
N PRO A 726 -27.17 9.75 -41.95
CA PRO A 726 -25.97 10.60 -41.78
C PRO A 726 -25.18 10.33 -40.47
N GLU A 727 -25.88 9.91 -39.41
CA GLU A 727 -25.25 9.59 -38.12
C GLU A 727 -24.47 8.28 -38.20
N ILE A 728 -25.03 7.29 -38.92
CA ILE A 728 -24.38 6.00 -39.15
C ILE A 728 -23.09 6.17 -39.94
N LYS A 729 -23.06 7.03 -40.97
CA LYS A 729 -21.87 7.36 -41.73
C LYS A 729 -20.76 7.96 -40.83
N LYS A 730 -21.14 8.83 -39.90
CA LYS A 730 -20.20 9.37 -38.90
C LYS A 730 -19.66 8.30 -37.95
N ILE A 731 -20.52 7.34 -37.53
CA ILE A 731 -20.11 6.21 -36.67
C ILE A 731 -19.11 5.31 -37.42
N VAL A 732 -19.37 4.99 -38.69
CA VAL A 732 -18.43 4.23 -39.53
C VAL A 732 -17.08 4.94 -39.60
N ASN A 733 -17.04 6.27 -39.78
CA ASN A 733 -15.83 7.04 -39.83
C ASN A 733 -15.02 6.94 -38.50
N ILE A 734 -15.70 6.94 -37.33
CA ILE A 734 -15.04 6.77 -36.04
C ILE A 734 -14.45 5.37 -35.92
N LEU A 735 -15.21 4.32 -36.30
CA LEU A 735 -14.73 2.94 -36.22
C LEU A 735 -13.53 2.68 -37.15
N LEU A 736 -13.59 3.24 -38.37
CA LEU A 736 -12.48 3.13 -39.31
C LEU A 736 -11.22 3.90 -38.86
N LYS A 737 -11.36 5.09 -38.29
CA LYS A 737 -10.22 5.82 -37.71
C LYS A 737 -9.54 5.03 -36.58
N ASN A 738 -10.34 4.33 -35.77
CA ASN A 738 -9.79 3.47 -34.74
C ASN A 738 -9.03 2.27 -35.30
N LEU A 739 -9.52 1.73 -36.44
CA LEU A 739 -8.83 0.68 -37.17
C LEU A 739 -7.54 1.20 -37.82
N GLU A 740 -7.58 2.37 -38.50
CA GLU A 740 -6.41 3.04 -39.07
C GLU A 740 -5.31 3.21 -38.01
N LYS A 741 -5.65 3.74 -36.85
CA LYS A 741 -4.72 3.93 -35.73
C LYS A 741 -4.11 2.61 -35.21
N ARG A 742 -4.95 1.55 -35.04
CA ARG A 742 -4.43 0.23 -34.63
C ARG A 742 -3.48 -0.37 -35.66
N CYS A 743 -3.80 -0.26 -36.96
CA CYS A 743 -2.94 -0.77 -38.01
C CYS A 743 -1.61 -0.01 -38.09
N GLU A 744 -1.63 1.30 -37.88
CA GLU A 744 -0.43 2.13 -37.83
C GLU A 744 0.45 1.81 -36.62
N GLU A 745 -0.13 1.74 -35.39
CA GLU A 745 0.61 1.49 -34.16
C GLU A 745 1.12 0.05 -34.02
N GLN A 746 0.34 -0.96 -34.46
CA GLN A 746 0.68 -2.38 -34.23
C GLN A 746 1.38 -3.04 -35.42
N LEU A 747 1.02 -2.64 -36.63
CA LEU A 747 1.50 -3.27 -37.87
C LEU A 747 2.39 -2.35 -38.68
N GLY A 748 2.44 -1.04 -38.37
CA GLY A 748 3.15 -0.04 -39.17
C GLY A 748 2.57 0.15 -40.55
N ILE A 749 1.27 -0.13 -40.76
CA ILE A 749 0.58 -0.04 -42.03
C ILE A 749 -0.35 1.17 -42.01
N GLU A 750 -0.15 2.10 -42.98
CA GLU A 750 -1.02 3.26 -43.18
C GLU A 750 -2.21 2.87 -44.07
N LEU A 751 -3.44 3.06 -43.56
CA LEU A 751 -4.65 2.80 -44.33
C LEU A 751 -5.24 4.09 -44.92
N LYS A 752 -5.58 4.09 -46.22
CA LYS A 752 -6.28 5.18 -46.90
C LYS A 752 -7.61 4.66 -47.47
N ILE A 753 -8.70 4.90 -46.72
CA ILE A 753 -10.05 4.35 -47.05
C ILE A 753 -10.85 5.38 -47.83
N SER A 754 -11.32 4.98 -49.02
CA SER A 754 -12.15 5.86 -49.88
C SER A 754 -13.54 6.10 -49.32
N GLU A 755 -14.17 7.24 -49.62
CA GLU A 755 -15.52 7.57 -49.18
C GLU A 755 -16.58 6.55 -49.69
N SER A 756 -16.39 6.00 -50.89
CA SER A 756 -17.26 4.97 -51.43
C SER A 756 -17.29 3.68 -50.61
N VAL A 757 -16.16 3.30 -49.97
CA VAL A 757 -16.09 2.17 -49.04
C VAL A 757 -16.84 2.49 -47.75
N LYS A 758 -16.69 3.71 -47.25
CA LYS A 758 -17.40 4.16 -46.05
C LYS A 758 -18.90 4.15 -46.23
N ASP A 759 -19.39 4.63 -47.37
CA ASP A 759 -20.80 4.62 -47.72
C ASP A 759 -21.34 3.18 -47.88
N TYR A 760 -20.57 2.30 -48.52
CA TYR A 760 -20.95 0.90 -48.70
C TYR A 760 -21.02 0.15 -47.36
N LEU A 761 -20.06 0.39 -46.43
CA LEU A 761 -20.10 -0.19 -45.09
C LEU A 761 -21.27 0.35 -44.28
N ALA A 762 -21.59 1.64 -44.41
CA ALA A 762 -22.73 2.25 -43.73
C ALA A 762 -24.08 1.64 -44.19
N GLU A 763 -24.23 1.41 -45.50
CA GLU A 763 -25.46 0.79 -46.03
C GLU A 763 -25.59 -0.70 -45.72
N SER A 764 -24.48 -1.44 -45.81
CA SER A 764 -24.48 -2.88 -45.59
C SER A 764 -24.50 -3.29 -44.13
N GLY A 765 -24.04 -2.42 -43.20
CA GLY A 765 -23.98 -2.67 -41.77
C GLY A 765 -25.11 -2.04 -40.96
N PHE A 766 -26.09 -1.39 -41.64
CA PHE A 766 -27.25 -0.80 -40.97
C PHE A 766 -28.43 -1.74 -40.93
N ASP A 767 -29.04 -1.92 -39.80
CA ASP A 767 -30.30 -2.61 -39.60
C ASP A 767 -31.23 -1.74 -38.74
N SER A 768 -32.47 -1.51 -39.21
CA SER A 768 -33.43 -0.69 -38.48
C SER A 768 -33.79 -1.24 -37.07
N LYS A 769 -33.68 -2.55 -36.86
CA LYS A 769 -33.99 -3.22 -35.58
C LYS A 769 -32.80 -3.27 -34.65
N TYR A 770 -31.58 -3.43 -35.20
CA TYR A 770 -30.34 -3.63 -34.41
C TYR A 770 -29.40 -2.40 -34.39
N GLY A 771 -29.82 -1.31 -35.11
CA GLY A 771 -29.08 -0.05 -35.13
C GLY A 771 -27.65 -0.18 -35.69
N ALA A 772 -26.67 0.37 -34.97
CA ALA A 772 -25.27 0.34 -35.38
C ALA A 772 -24.51 -0.93 -34.94
N ARG A 773 -25.14 -1.88 -34.22
CA ARG A 773 -24.48 -3.11 -33.72
C ARG A 773 -23.92 -3.98 -34.85
N PRO A 774 -24.60 -4.17 -36.01
CA PRO A 774 -24.05 -4.95 -37.10
C PRO A 774 -22.87 -4.30 -37.84
N LEU A 775 -22.65 -2.98 -37.71
CA LEU A 775 -21.55 -2.25 -38.37
C LEU A 775 -20.17 -2.84 -38.03
N ARG A 776 -19.95 -3.20 -36.77
CA ARG A 776 -18.68 -3.80 -36.34
C ARG A 776 -18.41 -5.12 -37.06
N ARG A 777 -19.45 -5.97 -37.20
CA ARG A 777 -19.32 -7.23 -37.93
C ARG A 777 -19.10 -6.98 -39.43
N ALA A 778 -19.77 -5.97 -39.98
CA ALA A 778 -19.60 -5.62 -41.40
C ALA A 778 -18.17 -5.12 -41.69
N ILE A 779 -17.57 -4.33 -40.78
CA ILE A 779 -16.18 -3.89 -40.88
C ILE A 779 -15.26 -5.10 -40.73
N GLN A 780 -15.45 -5.95 -39.72
CA GLN A 780 -14.65 -7.14 -39.52
C GLN A 780 -14.67 -8.06 -40.73
N ASN A 781 -15.83 -8.52 -41.14
CA ASN A 781 -15.97 -9.52 -42.21
C ASN A 781 -15.54 -9.00 -43.58
N ARG A 782 -15.73 -7.70 -43.86
CA ARG A 782 -15.48 -7.13 -45.20
C ARG A 782 -14.17 -6.38 -45.33
N LEU A 783 -13.55 -6.01 -44.21
CA LEU A 783 -12.34 -5.21 -44.22
C LEU A 783 -11.22 -5.88 -43.43
N GLU A 784 -11.43 -6.21 -42.13
CA GLU A 784 -10.37 -6.78 -41.28
C GLU A 784 -9.98 -8.19 -41.74
N ASP A 785 -10.94 -9.11 -41.93
CA ASP A 785 -10.66 -10.50 -42.33
C ASP A 785 -9.99 -10.60 -43.73
N PRO A 786 -10.46 -9.91 -44.77
CA PRO A 786 -9.79 -9.94 -46.05
C PRO A 786 -8.41 -9.29 -46.04
N MET A 787 -8.22 -8.22 -45.22
CA MET A 787 -6.94 -7.59 -45.06
C MET A 787 -5.93 -8.52 -44.33
N ALA A 788 -6.40 -9.23 -43.31
CA ALA A 788 -5.57 -10.20 -42.58
C ALA A 788 -5.08 -11.32 -43.54
N ASN A 789 -5.95 -11.85 -44.40
CA ASN A 789 -5.57 -12.84 -45.40
C ASN A 789 -4.46 -12.31 -46.32
N LYS A 790 -4.60 -11.08 -46.83
CA LYS A 790 -3.60 -10.46 -47.71
C LYS A 790 -2.25 -10.18 -47.01
N ILE A 791 -2.28 -9.89 -45.72
CA ILE A 791 -1.07 -9.78 -44.91
C ILE A 791 -0.38 -11.16 -44.79
N LEU A 792 -1.15 -12.23 -44.51
CA LEU A 792 -0.64 -13.59 -44.41
C LEU A 792 -0.10 -14.13 -45.75
N GLU A 793 -0.74 -13.80 -46.84
CA GLU A 793 -0.31 -14.12 -48.22
C GLU A 793 0.94 -13.31 -48.66
N GLY A 794 1.33 -12.29 -47.88
CA GLY A 794 2.50 -11.45 -48.16
C GLY A 794 2.29 -10.39 -49.20
N GLU A 795 1.03 -10.14 -49.65
CA GLU A 795 0.68 -9.06 -50.58
C GLU A 795 0.84 -7.67 -49.91
N ILE A 796 0.50 -7.57 -48.60
CA ILE A 796 0.65 -6.37 -47.77
C ILE A 796 1.78 -6.62 -46.74
N LYS A 797 2.74 -5.70 -46.67
CA LYS A 797 3.90 -5.79 -45.75
C LYS A 797 3.90 -4.63 -44.76
N THR A 798 4.60 -4.82 -43.65
CA THR A 798 4.86 -3.78 -42.66
C THR A 798 5.55 -2.58 -43.33
N GLY A 799 5.00 -1.38 -43.15
CA GLY A 799 5.52 -0.15 -43.76
C GLY A 799 4.80 0.24 -45.07
N ASP A 800 3.89 -0.58 -45.57
CA ASP A 800 3.12 -0.25 -46.78
C ASP A 800 1.97 0.74 -46.48
N THR A 801 1.70 1.63 -47.43
CA THR A 801 0.47 2.43 -47.45
C THR A 801 -0.59 1.68 -48.31
N VAL A 802 -1.72 1.28 -47.71
CA VAL A 802 -2.75 0.50 -48.38
C VAL A 802 -3.95 1.39 -48.72
N LYS A 803 -4.23 1.56 -50.00
CA LYS A 803 -5.44 2.22 -50.48
C LYS A 803 -6.58 1.21 -50.59
N ILE A 804 -7.70 1.51 -49.94
CA ILE A 804 -8.91 0.67 -49.93
C ILE A 804 -9.98 1.34 -50.76
N GLN A 805 -10.41 0.67 -51.86
CA GLN A 805 -11.35 1.20 -52.82
C GLN A 805 -12.49 0.20 -53.11
N LEU A 806 -13.64 0.72 -53.49
CA LEU A 806 -14.81 -0.08 -53.89
C LEU A 806 -14.88 -0.18 -55.40
N LEU A 807 -14.75 -1.39 -55.94
CA LEU A 807 -14.91 -1.69 -57.37
C LEU A 807 -15.93 -2.80 -57.53
N LYS A 808 -16.98 -2.57 -58.36
CA LYS A 808 -18.10 -3.54 -58.65
C LYS A 808 -18.72 -4.15 -57.35
N LYS A 809 -18.86 -3.35 -56.28
CA LYS A 809 -19.39 -3.77 -54.97
C LYS A 809 -18.43 -4.69 -54.14
N GLU A 810 -17.19 -4.85 -54.58
CA GLU A 810 -16.15 -5.56 -53.83
C GLU A 810 -15.09 -4.58 -53.33
N ILE A 811 -14.54 -4.84 -52.14
CA ILE A 811 -13.49 -4.03 -51.52
C ILE A 811 -12.14 -4.54 -51.99
N HIS A 812 -11.37 -3.67 -52.66
CA HIS A 812 -10.05 -3.95 -53.15
C HIS A 812 -8.98 -3.22 -52.31
N PHE A 813 -7.94 -3.96 -51.97
CA PHE A 813 -6.78 -3.48 -51.23
C PHE A 813 -5.61 -3.31 -52.20
N VAL A 814 -5.14 -2.07 -52.37
CA VAL A 814 -4.05 -1.73 -53.29
C VAL A 814 -2.88 -1.21 -52.47
N PRO A 815 -1.80 -2.00 -52.28
CA PRO A 815 -0.60 -1.51 -51.61
C PRO A 815 0.10 -0.49 -52.52
N VAL A 816 0.32 0.72 -51.99
CA VAL A 816 1.10 1.79 -52.64
C VAL A 816 2.48 1.73 -52.03
N ARG A 817 3.41 1.14 -52.79
CA ARG A 817 4.83 1.18 -52.42
C ARG A 817 5.40 2.47 -52.96
N GLU A 818 5.91 3.37 -52.06
CA GLU A 818 6.72 4.47 -52.51
C GLU A 818 8.02 3.88 -53.08
N GLU A 819 8.20 3.98 -54.38
CA GLU A 819 9.49 3.81 -55.01
C GLU A 819 10.42 4.87 -54.41
N LYS A 820 11.24 4.46 -53.43
CA LYS A 820 12.44 5.26 -53.06
C LYS A 820 13.28 5.31 -54.32
N GLU A 821 13.18 6.43 -55.07
CA GLU A 821 14.07 6.78 -56.16
C GLU A 821 15.53 6.56 -55.72
N THR A 822 16.11 5.51 -56.28
CA THR A 822 17.57 5.30 -56.38
C THR A 822 18.15 6.39 -57.26
N LYS A 823 18.26 7.63 -56.78
CA LYS A 823 19.07 8.68 -57.33
C LYS A 823 20.38 8.79 -56.54
N ALA A 824 21.21 7.77 -56.69
CA ALA A 824 22.64 7.91 -56.33
C ALA A 824 23.44 6.80 -56.98
N LYS A 825 23.67 6.88 -58.30
CA LYS A 825 24.88 6.35 -59.03
C LYS A 825 24.75 6.61 -60.51
N SER A 826 24.94 7.81 -60.97
CA SER A 826 25.46 8.10 -62.32
C SER A 826 25.91 9.56 -62.42
N LYS A 827 27.00 9.90 -61.75
CA LYS A 827 27.83 11.07 -62.02
C LYS A 827 29.23 10.91 -61.37
N LYS A 828 29.97 9.93 -61.84
CA LYS A 828 31.42 9.91 -61.78
C LYS A 828 31.88 8.89 -62.78
N ASP A 829 31.92 9.27 -64.04
CA ASP A 829 32.82 8.78 -65.07
C ASP A 829 32.52 9.58 -66.32
N VAL A 830 33.06 10.76 -66.39
CA VAL A 830 33.53 11.51 -67.61
C VAL A 830 34.20 12.75 -67.06
N LYS A 831 35.50 12.71 -66.84
CA LYS A 831 36.61 13.59 -67.21
C LYS A 831 37.84 13.25 -66.46
N SER A 832 38.72 12.63 -67.25
CA SER A 832 40.19 12.62 -67.25
C SER A 832 40.97 12.64 -65.93
#